data_d16e6172902cb827153e960e64ec0c7f
#
_entry.id   d16e6172902cb827153e960e64ec0c7f
#
_cell.length_a   1.000
_cell.length_b   1.000
_cell.length_c   1.000
_cell.angle_alpha   90.00
_cell.angle_beta   90.00
_cell.angle_gamma   90.00
#
_symmetry.space_group_name_H-M   'P 1'
#
loop_
_entity.id
_entity.type
_entity.pdbx_description
1 polymer ?
#
loop_
_entity_poly.entity_id
_entity_poly.type
_entity_poly.pdbx_seq_one_letter_code
_entity_poly.pdbx_strand_id
1 'polypeptide(L)'
;MNQYSPLDAMPFKGNLTLPKIPESNMALSVLGVFLGLLLEVSAHGPSSVPRSSWRREDVNLLEFWESGVFNYSTLLLNEERGALYVGAREAVFELSKDNVSVKKNQVSWQVSKTHMDMCVSKGKSKEKECLNYIRVLQVYDDHHLYVCGTYAFQPNCDYLSLSDFRLMNKQEDGRGKCSYDPAQSFTTVMVDGELYSGTAYNFLGSEPIISRYSLSQSLLRTEYSTSWLNEPSFVFADVIREGRNSADGDDDKIYYFFTEVSVEYEFFGKLLIPRIARVCKGDQGGQRTLQKKWTSFLKAKLVCSMPELNFVFNVVHDVFILKTPDWRETVIYGVFTSQWGNVGLSAVCAYNMTSVDEVFSKGKYMQKATVEQSHTKWVRYNGITPTPRPGACINNQNRMQNIDSSLQLPDKTLQFVKDHPLLADPVLPIGNGPRLIAKDINYTQIAVERVPALDNNVYDVIFTGTDKGVLHKSVVYEGGVHTVEELQLLKNPEPIKTLLLSTQGARFLYAGSDSGVVQSPTAFCEKYQTCADCILARDPYCAWDPHAASCVNIFRTQDHAQRRKLLQDLRGDAGRCPSVRPRMAESYRRMVVKPGSSAELPCRVRSNLAQVQWKINGSDLNEASNFLLMGDTGLLIYSVAPEDQGRYECWSVEAAAGKNFTRLVAGFDLQLDLPKSESSSSSSADLIEELNPDIQSTVRSSTTSTGNNSNGNGHTAGPSLLTSTEASPLTPPAVSSTATTMFSSGINRANPQPKVSPPPPSSPDASQTPPHPSAKYLQYDNSSALLFLFLLFFLLFLCCLTYNCYMQYLPAPCLRLRSALLGSPKKPQPEYIACEAGLMEHAAEKLEQNGAQQQQQQQLRALRDTGYETEPECGNGNGKIPSHSFDEADDSPSKQRPFDVDCESQPIQYADAD
;
A
#
# COMPACT_ATOMS: atom_id res chain seq x y z
N MET A 1 11.97 -5.84 -61.85
CA MET A 1 11.45 -7.04 -62.55
C MET A 1 10.25 -7.52 -61.79
N ASN A 2 9.12 -7.53 -62.47
CA ASN A 2 7.79 -8.12 -62.19
C ASN A 2 7.03 -7.61 -60.96
N GLN A 3 6.12 -6.66 -61.05
CA GLN A 3 4.81 -6.69 -61.76
C GLN A 3 3.89 -7.83 -61.28
N TYR A 4 2.82 -7.45 -60.53
CA TYR A 4 1.47 -7.86 -60.87
C TYR A 4 0.46 -6.81 -60.40
N SER A 5 -0.41 -6.49 -61.34
CA SER A 5 -1.49 -5.48 -61.32
C SER A 5 -2.86 -6.11 -61.00
N PRO A 6 -3.95 -5.33 -60.84
CA PRO A 6 -5.16 -5.73 -60.09
C PRO A 6 -6.22 -6.39 -61.03
N LEU A 7 -7.13 -7.17 -60.43
CA LEU A 7 -8.30 -7.75 -61.10
C LEU A 7 -9.61 -7.27 -60.46
N ASP A 8 -10.31 -6.56 -61.25
CA ASP A 8 -11.70 -6.36 -61.52
C ASP A 8 -12.80 -6.69 -60.48
N ALA A 9 -13.63 -5.67 -60.34
CA ALA A 9 -14.96 -5.68 -59.75
C ALA A 9 -16.00 -6.36 -60.64
N MET A 10 -16.89 -7.18 -60.12
CA MET A 10 -18.19 -7.51 -60.67
C MET A 10 -19.31 -7.31 -59.63
N PRO A 11 -20.44 -6.79 -60.06
CA PRO A 11 -21.54 -6.46 -59.16
C PRO A 11 -22.54 -7.61 -59.04
N PHE A 12 -22.77 -8.09 -57.79
CA PHE A 12 -23.95 -8.94 -57.51
C PHE A 12 -25.08 -8.09 -56.95
N LYS A 13 -26.11 -7.89 -57.76
CA LYS A 13 -27.44 -7.54 -57.32
C LYS A 13 -28.13 -8.81 -56.85
N GLY A 14 -28.33 -8.93 -55.57
CA GLY A 14 -29.18 -9.95 -54.95
C GLY A 14 -30.11 -9.27 -53.95
N ASN A 15 -31.38 -9.15 -54.24
CA ASN A 15 -32.41 -8.77 -53.28
C ASN A 15 -32.55 -9.87 -52.22
N LEU A 16 -32.09 -9.60 -50.98
CA LEU A 16 -32.45 -10.38 -49.81
C LEU A 16 -33.58 -9.67 -49.09
N THR A 17 -34.79 -10.19 -49.23
CA THR A 17 -35.92 -9.89 -48.34
C THR A 17 -35.67 -10.50 -47.00
N LEU A 18 -35.39 -9.67 -45.95
CA LEU A 18 -35.34 -10.05 -44.58
C LEU A 18 -36.73 -10.49 -44.08
N PRO A 19 -36.88 -11.62 -43.40
CA PRO A 19 -38.14 -11.99 -42.76
C PRO A 19 -38.42 -11.05 -41.57
N LYS A 20 -39.64 -10.56 -41.45
CA LYS A 20 -40.14 -9.79 -40.31
C LYS A 20 -40.14 -10.68 -39.07
N ILE A 21 -39.26 -10.35 -38.11
CA ILE A 21 -39.26 -10.95 -36.78
C ILE A 21 -40.40 -10.30 -35.96
N PRO A 22 -41.23 -11.07 -35.25
CA PRO A 22 -42.29 -10.51 -34.41
C PRO A 22 -41.71 -9.69 -33.24
N GLU A 23 -42.32 -8.56 -32.94
CA GLU A 23 -41.89 -7.56 -31.95
C GLU A 23 -41.72 -8.10 -30.51
N SER A 24 -42.30 -9.25 -30.18
CA SER A 24 -42.14 -9.88 -28.86
C SER A 24 -40.74 -10.48 -28.59
N ASN A 25 -39.96 -10.78 -29.65
CA ASN A 25 -38.63 -11.37 -29.50
C ASN A 25 -37.50 -10.34 -29.39
N MET A 26 -37.77 -9.08 -29.76
CA MET A 26 -36.77 -8.03 -29.69
C MET A 26 -36.50 -7.55 -28.25
N ALA A 27 -37.57 -7.49 -27.41
CA ALA A 27 -37.43 -7.12 -26.01
C ALA A 27 -36.64 -8.18 -25.20
N LEU A 28 -36.89 -9.47 -25.49
CA LEU A 28 -36.14 -10.58 -24.87
C LEU A 28 -34.69 -10.63 -25.33
N SER A 29 -34.38 -10.29 -26.59
CA SER A 29 -33.00 -10.22 -27.10
C SER A 29 -32.23 -9.04 -26.48
N VAL A 30 -32.90 -7.87 -26.34
CA VAL A 30 -32.29 -6.71 -25.70
C VAL A 30 -32.06 -6.95 -24.21
N LEU A 31 -33.01 -7.59 -23.52
CA LEU A 31 -32.86 -7.99 -22.13
C LEU A 31 -31.75 -9.03 -21.96
N GLY A 32 -31.64 -10.00 -22.86
CA GLY A 32 -30.58 -11.00 -22.88
C GLY A 32 -29.19 -10.40 -23.12
N VAL A 33 -29.08 -9.40 -24.01
CA VAL A 33 -27.83 -8.66 -24.25
C VAL A 33 -27.47 -7.77 -23.04
N PHE A 34 -28.50 -7.14 -22.40
CA PHE A 34 -28.26 -6.35 -21.17
C PHE A 34 -27.88 -7.23 -19.97
N LEU A 35 -28.53 -8.40 -19.81
CA LEU A 35 -28.16 -9.37 -18.78
C LEU A 35 -26.77 -9.99 -19.08
N GLY A 36 -26.47 -10.28 -20.34
CA GLY A 36 -25.16 -10.74 -20.78
C GLY A 36 -24.08 -9.71 -20.50
N LEU A 37 -24.33 -8.43 -20.83
CA LEU A 37 -23.40 -7.33 -20.51
C LEU A 37 -23.26 -7.10 -19.00
N LEU A 38 -24.32 -7.25 -18.21
CA LEU A 38 -24.25 -7.17 -16.75
C LEU A 38 -23.52 -8.38 -16.13
N LEU A 39 -23.63 -9.55 -16.75
CA LEU A 39 -22.89 -10.76 -16.35
C LEU A 39 -21.43 -10.72 -16.80
N GLU A 40 -21.12 -10.12 -17.97
CA GLU A 40 -19.75 -9.92 -18.42
C GLU A 40 -19.02 -8.82 -17.65
N VAL A 41 -19.72 -7.79 -17.16
CA VAL A 41 -19.11 -6.79 -16.24
C VAL A 41 -18.78 -7.39 -14.86
N SER A 42 -19.38 -8.54 -14.51
CA SER A 42 -19.02 -9.30 -13.30
C SER A 42 -17.81 -10.21 -13.50
N ALA A 43 -17.30 -10.34 -14.72
CA ALA A 43 -16.21 -11.27 -15.03
C ALA A 43 -14.96 -10.51 -15.51
N HIS A 44 -13.91 -10.69 -14.76
CA HIS A 44 -12.55 -10.86 -15.25
C HIS A 44 -11.64 -9.64 -15.32
N GLY A 45 -11.30 -9.12 -14.15
CA GLY A 45 -9.88 -8.81 -13.91
C GLY A 45 -9.29 -9.97 -13.06
N PRO A 46 -7.98 -10.21 -13.03
CA PRO A 46 -7.37 -11.19 -12.14
C PRO A 46 -7.50 -10.74 -10.68
N SER A 47 -8.71 -10.82 -10.13
CA SER A 47 -8.98 -10.60 -8.71
C SER A 47 -8.40 -11.80 -7.98
N SER A 48 -7.33 -11.58 -7.24
CA SER A 48 -6.64 -12.62 -6.51
C SER A 48 -7.25 -12.76 -5.11
N VAL A 49 -8.00 -13.83 -4.91
CA VAL A 49 -8.45 -14.24 -3.58
C VAL A 49 -7.28 -14.93 -2.88
N PRO A 50 -6.90 -14.54 -1.65
CA PRO A 50 -5.88 -15.24 -0.87
C PRO A 50 -6.32 -16.68 -0.61
N ARG A 51 -5.43 -17.65 -0.87
CA ARG A 51 -5.76 -19.06 -0.63
C ARG A 51 -5.99 -19.35 0.84
N SER A 52 -5.19 -18.74 1.72
CA SER A 52 -5.26 -18.97 3.16
C SER A 52 -5.33 -17.64 3.91
N SER A 53 -6.13 -17.58 4.97
CA SER A 53 -6.26 -16.40 5.85
C SER A 53 -5.81 -16.76 7.25
N TRP A 54 -4.85 -15.98 7.79
CA TRP A 54 -4.31 -16.18 9.13
C TRP A 54 -4.68 -15.01 10.01
N ARG A 55 -5.21 -15.32 11.18
CA ARG A 55 -5.38 -14.33 12.24
C ARG A 55 -4.06 -14.17 12.99
N ARG A 56 -3.86 -13.01 13.62
CA ARG A 56 -2.69 -12.74 14.43
C ARG A 56 -2.45 -13.78 15.53
N GLU A 57 -3.54 -14.31 16.12
CA GLU A 57 -3.51 -15.33 17.18
C GLU A 57 -3.04 -16.69 16.67
N ASP A 58 -3.18 -16.96 15.39
CA ASP A 58 -2.79 -18.22 14.76
C ASP A 58 -1.30 -18.32 14.52
N VAL A 59 -0.55 -17.20 14.60
CA VAL A 59 0.87 -17.10 14.24
C VAL A 59 1.67 -16.41 15.34
N ASN A 60 2.96 -16.79 15.45
CA ASN A 60 3.87 -16.16 16.39
C ASN A 60 4.56 -14.97 15.71
N LEU A 61 4.12 -13.75 16.03
CA LEU A 61 4.73 -12.50 15.60
C LEU A 61 5.50 -11.86 16.74
N LEU A 62 6.63 -11.25 16.42
CA LEU A 62 7.39 -10.45 17.37
C LEU A 62 7.02 -8.98 17.19
N GLU A 63 6.95 -8.23 18.27
CA GLU A 63 6.57 -6.83 18.23
C GLU A 63 7.40 -5.97 19.17
N PHE A 64 7.57 -4.72 18.79
CA PHE A 64 8.20 -3.68 19.59
C PHE A 64 7.31 -2.44 19.63
N TRP A 65 7.11 -1.93 20.82
CA TRP A 65 6.47 -0.64 21.11
C TRP A 65 7.01 -0.09 22.44
N GLU A 66 6.98 1.24 22.60
CA GLU A 66 7.41 1.93 23.80
C GLU A 66 6.29 2.84 24.31
N SER A 67 6.08 2.87 25.64
CA SER A 67 5.01 3.69 26.23
C SER A 67 5.20 5.17 25.92
N GLY A 68 4.15 5.83 25.41
CA GLY A 68 4.17 7.25 25.07
C GLY A 68 4.84 7.58 23.73
N VAL A 69 5.41 6.62 23.03
CA VAL A 69 5.98 6.78 21.69
C VAL A 69 5.00 6.26 20.64
N PHE A 70 4.90 6.97 19.55
CA PHE A 70 4.01 6.66 18.43
C PHE A 70 4.70 6.94 17.10
N ASN A 71 4.08 6.54 15.99
CA ASN A 71 4.53 6.80 14.63
C ASN A 71 5.91 6.17 14.33
N TYR A 72 5.94 4.83 14.33
CA TYR A 72 7.13 4.04 13.98
C TYR A 72 7.22 3.86 12.46
N SER A 73 7.26 4.99 11.73
CA SER A 73 7.10 5.00 10.27
C SER A 73 8.41 5.03 9.49
N THR A 74 9.55 5.16 10.16
CA THR A 74 10.85 5.24 9.51
C THR A 74 11.71 4.07 9.97
N LEU A 75 11.94 3.11 9.07
CA LEU A 75 12.73 1.91 9.35
C LEU A 75 13.98 1.89 8.47
N LEU A 76 15.11 1.45 9.04
CA LEU A 76 16.36 1.21 8.33
C LEU A 76 16.95 -0.12 8.78
N LEU A 77 17.03 -1.09 7.88
CA LEU A 77 17.62 -2.38 8.13
C LEU A 77 19.12 -2.34 7.80
N ASN A 78 19.97 -2.73 8.76
CA ASN A 78 21.37 -2.99 8.54
C ASN A 78 21.68 -4.46 8.78
N GLU A 79 21.81 -5.20 7.67
CA GLU A 79 22.01 -6.65 7.67
C GLU A 79 23.34 -7.04 8.31
N GLU A 80 24.41 -6.27 8.05
CA GLU A 80 25.77 -6.54 8.50
C GLU A 80 25.92 -6.39 10.01
N ARG A 81 25.26 -5.39 10.59
CA ARG A 81 25.26 -5.15 12.05
C ARG A 81 24.20 -5.96 12.80
N GLY A 82 23.34 -6.67 12.08
CA GLY A 82 22.21 -7.38 12.69
C GLY A 82 21.28 -6.43 13.47
N ALA A 83 21.02 -5.25 12.92
CA ALA A 83 20.25 -4.19 13.56
C ALA A 83 19.12 -3.68 12.67
N LEU A 84 17.99 -3.39 13.30
CA LEU A 84 16.89 -2.62 12.74
C LEU A 84 16.84 -1.29 13.48
N TYR A 85 17.12 -0.20 12.77
CA TYR A 85 16.96 1.15 13.29
C TYR A 85 15.55 1.65 13.02
N VAL A 86 14.95 2.27 14.03
CA VAL A 86 13.56 2.72 14.01
C VAL A 86 13.47 4.18 14.41
N GLY A 87 13.03 5.01 13.49
CA GLY A 87 12.66 6.40 13.73
C GLY A 87 11.17 6.50 14.07
N ALA A 88 10.89 7.10 15.23
CA ALA A 88 9.54 7.31 15.74
C ALA A 88 9.36 8.79 16.12
N ARG A 89 8.21 9.13 16.72
CA ARG A 89 7.97 10.46 17.25
C ARG A 89 8.88 10.70 18.47
N GLU A 90 9.81 11.67 18.35
CA GLU A 90 10.75 12.12 19.39
C GLU A 90 11.76 11.07 19.87
N ALA A 91 11.93 9.96 19.14
CA ALA A 91 12.86 8.90 19.50
C ALA A 91 13.44 8.15 18.29
N VAL A 92 14.65 7.66 18.44
CA VAL A 92 15.28 6.66 17.55
C VAL A 92 15.69 5.45 18.38
N PHE A 93 15.40 4.26 17.86
CA PHE A 93 15.71 2.99 18.52
C PHE A 93 16.65 2.14 17.65
N GLU A 94 17.46 1.34 18.30
CA GLU A 94 18.16 0.21 17.70
C GLU A 94 17.59 -1.08 18.26
N LEU A 95 16.98 -1.89 17.38
CA LEU A 95 16.42 -3.19 17.72
C LEU A 95 17.30 -4.31 17.14
N SER A 96 17.19 -5.50 17.71
CA SER A 96 17.81 -6.68 17.10
C SER A 96 17.06 -7.06 15.82
N LYS A 97 17.78 -7.29 14.73
CA LYS A 97 17.21 -7.80 13.47
C LYS A 97 16.52 -9.15 13.64
N ASP A 98 17.09 -10.05 14.42
CA ASP A 98 16.56 -11.41 14.59
C ASP A 98 15.38 -11.46 15.55
N ASN A 99 15.24 -10.45 16.42
CA ASN A 99 14.13 -10.33 17.37
C ASN A 99 13.88 -8.85 17.71
N VAL A 100 12.87 -8.24 17.09
CA VAL A 100 12.55 -6.81 17.30
C VAL A 100 12.09 -6.47 18.71
N SER A 101 11.63 -7.44 19.51
CA SER A 101 11.30 -7.19 20.91
C SER A 101 12.53 -6.93 21.79
N VAL A 102 13.74 -7.17 21.28
CA VAL A 102 15.01 -6.85 21.94
C VAL A 102 15.48 -5.46 21.52
N LYS A 103 15.23 -4.47 22.38
CA LYS A 103 15.75 -3.12 22.25
C LYS A 103 17.22 -3.10 22.68
N LYS A 104 18.15 -2.75 21.77
CA LYS A 104 19.58 -2.61 22.05
C LYS A 104 19.88 -1.22 22.60
N ASN A 105 19.43 -0.20 21.88
CA ASN A 105 19.73 1.21 22.19
C ASN A 105 18.51 2.11 21.92
N GLN A 106 18.54 3.29 22.52
CA GLN A 106 17.53 4.33 22.34
C GLN A 106 18.15 5.72 22.52
N VAL A 107 17.77 6.67 21.70
CA VAL A 107 18.03 8.10 21.89
C VAL A 107 16.73 8.89 21.75
N SER A 108 16.50 9.83 22.67
CA SER A 108 15.38 10.77 22.62
C SER A 108 15.81 12.06 21.95
N TRP A 109 14.98 12.58 21.04
CA TRP A 109 15.21 13.84 20.34
C TRP A 109 13.95 14.70 20.37
N GLN A 110 13.74 15.36 21.50
CA GLN A 110 12.58 16.18 21.77
C GLN A 110 12.73 17.59 21.23
N VAL A 111 11.62 18.21 20.89
CA VAL A 111 11.54 19.62 20.46
C VAL A 111 11.81 20.52 21.68
N SER A 112 12.62 21.56 21.49
CA SER A 112 12.78 22.59 22.51
C SER A 112 11.47 23.39 22.72
N LYS A 113 11.26 23.89 23.94
CA LYS A 113 10.06 24.65 24.29
C LYS A 113 9.87 25.86 23.36
N THR A 114 10.95 26.57 23.03
CA THR A 114 10.89 27.73 22.11
C THR A 114 10.41 27.37 20.71
N HIS A 115 10.87 26.26 20.13
CA HIS A 115 10.43 25.81 18.82
C HIS A 115 8.96 25.32 18.86
N MET A 116 8.58 24.65 19.93
CA MET A 116 7.18 24.24 20.15
C MET A 116 6.24 25.45 20.23
N ASP A 117 6.59 26.47 21.02
CA ASP A 117 5.78 27.68 21.18
C ASP A 117 5.67 28.46 19.85
N MET A 118 6.77 28.55 19.07
CA MET A 118 6.75 29.12 17.72
C MET A 118 5.87 28.35 16.74
N CYS A 119 5.84 27.02 16.83
CA CYS A 119 4.99 26.19 16.01
C CYS A 119 3.50 26.42 16.34
N VAL A 120 3.16 26.47 17.63
CA VAL A 120 1.81 26.74 18.11
C VAL A 120 1.35 28.15 17.71
N SER A 121 2.23 29.17 17.80
CA SER A 121 1.90 30.54 17.36
C SER A 121 1.58 30.61 15.85
N LYS A 122 2.05 29.68 15.05
CA LYS A 122 1.70 29.55 13.62
C LYS A 122 0.40 28.76 13.38
N GLY A 123 -0.38 28.49 14.42
CA GLY A 123 -1.68 27.82 14.33
C GLY A 123 -1.62 26.29 14.25
N LYS A 124 -0.47 25.67 14.57
CA LYS A 124 -0.30 24.23 14.55
C LYS A 124 -0.61 23.57 15.91
N SER A 125 -1.10 22.34 15.90
CA SER A 125 -1.45 21.59 17.12
C SER A 125 -0.21 21.22 17.92
N LYS A 126 -0.19 21.59 19.21
CA LYS A 126 0.89 21.28 20.13
C LYS A 126 1.08 19.76 20.31
N GLU A 127 -0.02 19.01 20.43
CA GLU A 127 -0.02 17.59 20.78
C GLU A 127 0.24 16.67 19.58
N LYS A 128 -0.06 17.15 18.37
CA LYS A 128 0.01 16.33 17.14
C LYS A 128 1.09 16.79 16.17
N GLU A 129 1.14 18.10 15.86
CA GLU A 129 1.97 18.60 14.76
C GLU A 129 3.29 19.21 15.22
N CYS A 130 3.32 19.84 16.41
CA CYS A 130 4.49 20.55 16.93
C CYS A 130 5.48 19.65 17.71
N LEU A 131 5.61 18.41 17.29
CA LEU A 131 6.54 17.42 17.84
C LEU A 131 7.62 17.09 16.82
N ASN A 132 8.64 16.32 17.22
CA ASN A 132 9.68 15.88 16.31
C ASN A 132 9.37 14.49 15.76
N TYR A 133 8.99 14.40 14.50
CA TYR A 133 8.81 13.14 13.78
C TYR A 133 10.09 12.82 13.02
N ILE A 134 10.73 11.71 13.36
CA ILE A 134 11.92 11.26 12.64
C ILE A 134 11.51 10.78 11.26
N ARG A 135 12.00 11.45 10.23
CA ARG A 135 11.58 11.22 8.84
C ARG A 135 12.71 10.70 7.97
N VAL A 136 13.95 11.07 8.28
CA VAL A 136 15.13 10.60 7.57
C VAL A 136 15.97 9.78 8.52
N LEU A 137 16.32 8.57 8.10
CA LEU A 137 17.22 7.66 8.79
C LEU A 137 18.01 6.92 7.71
N GLN A 138 19.27 7.32 7.50
CA GLN A 138 20.11 6.83 6.41
C GLN A 138 21.50 6.47 6.93
N VAL A 139 22.13 5.44 6.37
CA VAL A 139 23.54 5.14 6.66
C VAL A 139 24.40 6.23 6.03
N TYR A 140 25.16 6.94 6.85
CA TYR A 140 26.11 7.94 6.36
C TYR A 140 27.50 7.32 6.12
N ASP A 141 28.00 6.63 7.14
CA ASP A 141 29.23 5.83 7.09
C ASP A 141 29.12 4.63 8.04
N ASP A 142 30.22 3.87 8.21
CA ASP A 142 30.24 2.68 9.07
C ASP A 142 30.00 2.98 10.56
N HIS A 143 30.08 4.24 10.98
CA HIS A 143 30.01 4.67 12.39
C HIS A 143 28.82 5.58 12.68
N HIS A 144 28.19 6.16 11.67
CA HIS A 144 27.17 7.18 11.83
C HIS A 144 25.95 6.94 10.95
N LEU A 145 24.78 7.24 11.50
CA LEU A 145 23.56 7.45 10.74
C LEU A 145 23.30 8.96 10.57
N TYR A 146 22.79 9.34 9.41
CA TYR A 146 22.25 10.66 9.17
C TYR A 146 20.76 10.65 9.52
N VAL A 147 20.36 11.52 10.45
CA VAL A 147 19.01 11.53 11.01
C VAL A 147 18.40 12.91 10.85
N CYS A 148 17.16 13.01 10.31
CA CYS A 148 16.43 14.27 10.31
C CYS A 148 15.01 14.08 10.83
N GLY A 149 14.50 15.10 11.48
CA GLY A 149 13.13 15.18 11.96
C GLY A 149 12.44 16.49 11.59
N THR A 150 11.12 16.51 11.68
CA THR A 150 10.27 17.69 11.39
C THR A 150 10.48 18.83 12.39
N TYR A 151 10.91 18.53 13.60
CA TYR A 151 11.29 19.42 14.69
C TYR A 151 10.36 20.63 14.84
N ALA A 152 9.06 20.36 14.99
CA ALA A 152 8.01 21.37 15.10
C ALA A 152 7.95 22.34 13.90
N PHE A 153 7.88 21.79 12.67
CA PHE A 153 7.88 22.58 11.42
C PHE A 153 9.12 23.43 11.19
N GLN A 154 10.24 23.05 11.81
CA GLN A 154 11.57 23.59 11.55
C GLN A 154 12.53 22.43 11.39
N PRO A 155 12.48 21.71 10.24
CA PRO A 155 13.20 20.47 10.06
C PRO A 155 14.69 20.64 10.39
N ASN A 156 15.20 19.70 11.17
CA ASN A 156 16.56 19.71 11.66
C ASN A 156 17.19 18.34 11.43
N CYS A 157 18.48 18.32 11.09
CA CYS A 157 19.26 17.10 10.86
C CYS A 157 20.46 17.03 11.81
N ASP A 158 20.89 15.81 12.13
CA ASP A 158 22.07 15.54 12.94
C ASP A 158 22.68 14.20 12.55
N TYR A 159 23.82 13.88 13.09
CA TYR A 159 24.49 12.60 12.97
C TYR A 159 24.30 11.80 14.26
N LEU A 160 23.86 10.55 14.14
CA LEU A 160 23.77 9.61 15.25
C LEU A 160 24.98 8.69 15.24
N SER A 161 25.83 8.78 16.27
CA SER A 161 26.94 7.86 16.46
C SER A 161 26.43 6.46 16.80
N LEU A 162 26.94 5.43 16.13
CA LEU A 162 26.59 4.03 16.35
C LEU A 162 27.39 3.37 17.46
N SER A 163 28.47 4.03 17.96
CA SER A 163 29.31 3.49 19.03
C SER A 163 28.69 3.68 20.42
N ASP A 164 28.13 4.82 20.68
CA ASP A 164 27.52 5.21 21.97
C ASP A 164 26.03 5.58 21.85
N PHE A 165 25.48 5.49 20.68
CA PHE A 165 24.09 5.75 20.29
C PHE A 165 23.59 7.13 20.75
N ARG A 166 24.37 8.17 20.43
CA ARG A 166 24.08 9.58 20.77
C ARG A 166 24.13 10.48 19.55
N LEU A 167 23.27 11.50 19.56
CA LEU A 167 23.33 12.58 18.59
C LEU A 167 24.60 13.42 18.80
N MET A 168 25.25 13.78 17.72
CA MET A 168 26.50 14.55 17.75
C MET A 168 26.29 16.06 18.02
N ASN A 169 25.04 16.52 18.08
CA ASN A 169 24.62 17.91 18.28
C ASN A 169 25.20 18.90 17.25
N LYS A 170 25.38 18.45 16.01
CA LYS A 170 25.83 19.31 14.91
C LYS A 170 24.71 20.23 14.40
N GLN A 171 23.46 19.82 14.58
CA GLN A 171 22.23 20.58 14.24
C GLN A 171 22.31 21.30 12.88
N GLU A 172 22.14 20.54 11.82
CA GLU A 172 22.07 21.09 10.46
C GLU A 172 20.64 21.49 10.09
N ASP A 173 20.50 22.60 9.33
CA ASP A 173 19.22 22.97 8.73
C ASP A 173 18.68 21.84 7.84
N GLY A 174 17.44 21.42 8.12
CA GLY A 174 16.77 20.33 7.41
C GLY A 174 15.99 20.79 6.17
N ARG A 175 16.00 22.07 5.81
CA ARG A 175 15.30 22.56 4.60
C ARG A 175 15.79 21.87 3.35
N GLY A 176 14.85 21.34 2.56
CA GLY A 176 15.17 20.59 1.37
C GLY A 176 15.78 19.20 1.61
N LYS A 177 15.95 18.79 2.85
CA LYS A 177 16.42 17.46 3.26
C LYS A 177 15.33 16.62 3.91
N CYS A 178 14.41 17.27 4.64
CA CYS A 178 13.35 16.66 5.41
C CYS A 178 12.06 17.48 5.26
N SER A 179 10.91 16.84 5.43
CA SER A 179 9.61 17.53 5.40
C SER A 179 9.41 18.42 6.64
N TYR A 180 8.73 19.53 6.45
CA TYR A 180 8.27 20.41 7.54
C TYR A 180 7.10 19.77 8.28
N ASP A 181 6.11 19.34 7.53
CA ASP A 181 4.88 18.74 8.02
C ASP A 181 5.05 17.21 8.20
N PRO A 182 4.71 16.66 9.38
CA PRO A 182 4.76 15.20 9.59
C PRO A 182 3.79 14.43 8.69
N ALA A 183 2.74 15.05 8.17
CA ALA A 183 1.78 14.43 7.25
C ALA A 183 2.20 14.53 5.78
N GLN A 184 3.16 15.38 5.44
CA GLN A 184 3.60 15.57 4.06
C GLN A 184 4.38 14.35 3.56
N SER A 185 4.05 13.91 2.35
CA SER A 185 4.82 12.88 1.65
C SER A 185 6.19 13.40 1.23
N PHE A 186 7.22 12.57 1.37
CA PHE A 186 8.60 12.88 1.03
C PHE A 186 9.37 11.60 0.76
N THR A 187 10.52 11.74 0.13
CA THR A 187 11.45 10.62 -0.06
C THR A 187 12.90 11.07 0.05
N THR A 188 13.78 10.19 0.53
CA THR A 188 15.21 10.41 0.60
C THR A 188 16.01 9.16 0.32
N VAL A 189 17.17 9.33 -0.29
CA VAL A 189 18.17 8.26 -0.43
C VAL A 189 19.57 8.84 -0.26
N MET A 190 20.42 8.14 0.51
CA MET A 190 21.84 8.47 0.65
C MET A 190 22.63 7.68 -0.40
N VAL A 191 23.40 8.39 -1.21
CA VAL A 191 24.21 7.80 -2.27
C VAL A 191 25.63 8.34 -2.16
N ASP A 192 26.57 7.49 -1.76
CA ASP A 192 27.99 7.83 -1.61
C ASP A 192 28.26 9.10 -0.77
N GLY A 193 27.54 9.24 0.34
CA GLY A 193 27.65 10.36 1.28
C GLY A 193 26.91 11.65 0.86
N GLU A 194 26.18 11.62 -0.24
CA GLU A 194 25.32 12.71 -0.70
C GLU A 194 23.84 12.36 -0.49
N LEU A 195 23.07 13.28 0.11
CA LEU A 195 21.64 13.08 0.35
C LEU A 195 20.82 13.58 -0.85
N TYR A 196 20.07 12.71 -1.45
CA TYR A 196 19.08 13.02 -2.48
C TYR A 196 17.69 13.00 -1.85
N SER A 197 16.90 14.06 -2.07
CA SER A 197 15.57 14.20 -1.47
C SER A 197 14.53 14.69 -2.46
N GLY A 198 13.28 14.27 -2.23
CA GLY A 198 12.08 14.83 -2.83
C GLY A 198 11.17 15.32 -1.71
N THR A 199 11.02 16.65 -1.54
CA THR A 199 10.30 17.26 -0.42
C THR A 199 9.84 18.69 -0.76
N ALA A 200 9.33 19.44 0.21
CA ALA A 200 9.09 20.87 0.09
C ALA A 200 10.26 21.68 0.71
N TYR A 201 10.57 22.81 0.09
CA TYR A 201 11.64 23.70 0.54
C TYR A 201 11.15 24.74 1.54
N ASN A 202 9.84 24.99 1.62
CA ASN A 202 9.24 25.98 2.50
C ASN A 202 8.18 25.39 3.45
N PHE A 203 7.86 26.16 4.50
CA PHE A 203 6.90 25.81 5.54
C PHE A 203 5.49 25.50 5.00
N LEU A 204 5.04 26.22 3.97
CA LEU A 204 3.70 26.07 3.39
C LEU A 204 3.58 24.85 2.45
N GLY A 205 4.70 24.18 2.13
CA GLY A 205 4.68 23.07 1.18
C GLY A 205 4.47 23.49 -0.28
N SER A 206 4.45 24.80 -0.57
CA SER A 206 4.16 25.35 -1.91
C SER A 206 5.37 25.34 -2.86
N GLU A 207 6.58 25.07 -2.36
CA GLU A 207 7.81 25.00 -3.14
C GLU A 207 8.36 23.57 -3.13
N PRO A 208 7.80 22.65 -3.95
CA PRO A 208 8.31 21.28 -4.03
C PRO A 208 9.65 21.25 -4.76
N ILE A 209 10.58 20.45 -4.24
CA ILE A 209 11.90 20.30 -4.85
C ILE A 209 12.36 18.84 -4.88
N ILE A 210 13.16 18.52 -5.89
CA ILE A 210 14.09 17.39 -5.89
C ILE A 210 15.50 18.00 -5.76
N SER A 211 16.24 17.63 -4.72
CA SER A 211 17.55 18.22 -4.43
C SER A 211 18.61 17.20 -4.08
N ARG A 212 19.88 17.60 -4.26
CA ARG A 212 21.07 16.91 -3.75
C ARG A 212 21.79 17.81 -2.78
N TYR A 213 21.99 17.32 -1.57
CA TYR A 213 22.82 17.94 -0.55
C TYR A 213 24.15 17.18 -0.44
N SER A 214 25.24 17.91 -0.50
CA SER A 214 26.61 17.41 -0.33
C SER A 214 27.39 18.39 0.53
N LEU A 215 28.27 17.88 1.39
CA LEU A 215 29.16 18.72 2.20
C LEU A 215 30.19 19.46 1.36
N SER A 216 30.55 18.91 0.19
CA SER A 216 31.61 19.43 -0.68
C SER A 216 31.09 20.30 -1.83
N GLN A 217 29.78 20.28 -2.12
CA GLN A 217 29.21 20.96 -3.28
C GLN A 217 28.00 21.81 -2.88
N SER A 218 27.74 22.85 -3.65
CA SER A 218 26.54 23.67 -3.46
C SER A 218 25.26 22.84 -3.69
N LEU A 219 24.20 23.18 -2.94
CA LEU A 219 22.86 22.61 -3.12
C LEU A 219 22.43 22.63 -4.59
N LEU A 220 22.12 21.46 -5.15
CA LEU A 220 21.55 21.31 -6.48
C LEU A 220 20.08 20.96 -6.38
N ARG A 221 19.20 21.68 -7.08
CA ARG A 221 17.76 21.51 -6.97
C ARG A 221 17.02 21.67 -8.30
N THR A 222 15.75 21.26 -8.36
CA THR A 222 14.85 21.50 -9.49
C THR A 222 14.57 23.00 -9.67
N GLU A 223 14.24 23.41 -10.89
CA GLU A 223 13.70 24.74 -11.19
C GLU A 223 12.31 24.90 -10.57
N TYR A 224 12.02 26.10 -10.04
CA TYR A 224 10.69 26.39 -9.50
C TYR A 224 9.71 26.67 -10.65
N SER A 225 9.01 25.64 -11.07
CA SER A 225 8.04 25.70 -12.16
C SER A 225 7.07 24.53 -12.06
N THR A 226 5.78 24.77 -12.29
CA THR A 226 4.75 23.73 -12.36
C THR A 226 4.98 22.72 -13.48
N SER A 227 5.74 23.09 -14.54
CA SER A 227 6.16 22.11 -15.56
C SER A 227 7.21 21.12 -15.05
N TRP A 228 8.01 21.50 -14.05
CA TRP A 228 8.97 20.60 -13.41
C TRP A 228 8.28 19.77 -12.33
N LEU A 229 7.65 20.42 -11.35
CA LEU A 229 6.93 19.75 -10.26
C LEU A 229 5.62 20.50 -9.98
N ASN A 230 4.50 19.81 -10.00
CA ASN A 230 3.17 20.37 -9.78
C ASN A 230 2.43 19.63 -8.65
N GLU A 231 2.51 20.15 -7.42
CA GLU A 231 1.92 19.55 -6.21
C GLU A 231 2.29 18.04 -6.09
N PRO A 232 3.58 17.67 -6.09
CA PRO A 232 3.97 16.27 -6.07
C PRO A 232 3.76 15.63 -4.69
N SER A 233 3.31 14.39 -4.70
CA SER A 233 3.31 13.48 -3.57
C SER A 233 4.41 12.42 -3.78
N PHE A 234 5.59 12.64 -3.18
CA PHE A 234 6.72 11.74 -3.32
C PHE A 234 6.52 10.47 -2.51
N VAL A 235 6.85 9.32 -3.09
CA VAL A 235 6.69 8.02 -2.40
C VAL A 235 8.01 7.26 -2.27
N PHE A 236 8.90 7.32 -3.29
CA PHE A 236 10.13 6.54 -3.29
C PHE A 236 11.23 7.19 -4.12
N ALA A 237 12.49 6.97 -3.73
CA ALA A 237 13.67 7.30 -4.53
C ALA A 237 14.78 6.29 -4.29
N ASP A 238 15.50 5.94 -5.35
CA ASP A 238 16.66 5.04 -5.24
C ASP A 238 17.63 5.24 -6.41
N VAL A 239 18.87 4.75 -6.22
CA VAL A 239 19.93 4.79 -7.20
C VAL A 239 19.99 3.49 -8.02
N ILE A 240 20.09 3.64 -9.34
CA ILE A 240 20.46 2.57 -10.25
C ILE A 240 21.91 2.80 -10.69
N ARG A 241 22.79 1.84 -10.37
CA ARG A 241 24.22 1.90 -10.64
C ARG A 241 24.51 1.51 -12.10
N GLU A 242 24.08 2.35 -13.04
CA GLU A 242 24.24 2.13 -14.47
C GLU A 242 25.69 2.39 -14.92
N GLY A 243 26.38 3.31 -14.25
CA GLY A 243 27.74 3.73 -14.62
C GLY A 243 28.84 2.73 -14.31
N ARG A 244 28.65 1.85 -13.34
CA ARG A 244 29.74 0.97 -12.84
C ARG A 244 30.34 0.04 -13.90
N ASN A 245 29.55 -0.41 -14.89
CA ASN A 245 29.98 -1.31 -15.99
C ASN A 245 29.51 -0.78 -17.36
N SER A 246 29.32 0.53 -17.47
CA SER A 246 28.86 1.16 -18.71
C SER A 246 29.99 1.20 -19.74
N ALA A 247 29.81 0.56 -20.89
CA ALA A 247 30.76 0.60 -22.00
C ALA A 247 30.91 2.01 -22.61
N ASP A 248 29.85 2.79 -22.54
CA ASP A 248 29.75 4.19 -23.02
C ASP A 248 30.09 5.24 -21.96
N GLY A 249 30.48 4.79 -20.74
CA GLY A 249 30.89 5.68 -19.67
C GLY A 249 29.78 6.58 -19.17
N ASP A 250 28.53 6.09 -19.22
CA ASP A 250 27.36 6.78 -18.67
C ASP A 250 27.42 6.83 -17.13
N ASP A 251 26.59 7.68 -16.54
CA ASP A 251 26.58 7.98 -15.11
C ASP A 251 25.58 7.08 -14.35
N ASP A 252 25.76 6.97 -13.02
CA ASP A 252 24.73 6.44 -12.12
C ASP A 252 23.54 7.41 -12.12
N LYS A 253 22.33 6.86 -11.99
CA LYS A 253 21.10 7.64 -12.07
C LYS A 253 20.24 7.46 -10.83
N ILE A 254 19.65 8.53 -10.35
CA ILE A 254 18.71 8.52 -9.25
C ILE A 254 17.30 8.70 -9.83
N TYR A 255 16.42 7.76 -9.49
CA TYR A 255 15.03 7.75 -9.94
C TYR A 255 14.12 8.10 -8.76
N TYR A 256 13.12 8.97 -9.03
CA TYR A 256 12.10 9.40 -8.10
C TYR A 256 10.73 8.99 -8.59
N PHE A 257 9.88 8.53 -7.67
CA PHE A 257 8.52 8.13 -7.94
C PHE A 257 7.57 8.99 -7.13
N PHE A 258 6.56 9.55 -7.80
CA PHE A 258 5.59 10.44 -7.17
C PHE A 258 4.29 10.51 -7.98
N THR A 259 3.24 10.97 -7.33
CA THR A 259 2.00 11.38 -8.00
C THR A 259 1.97 12.90 -8.04
N GLU A 260 1.63 13.50 -9.17
CA GLU A 260 1.48 14.96 -9.28
C GLU A 260 0.17 15.34 -9.96
N VAL A 261 -0.25 16.60 -9.79
CA VAL A 261 -1.35 17.17 -10.56
C VAL A 261 -0.90 17.34 -12.01
N SER A 262 -1.66 16.79 -12.95
CA SER A 262 -1.36 16.87 -14.37
C SER A 262 -1.30 18.32 -14.86
N VAL A 263 -0.29 18.62 -15.66
CA VAL A 263 -0.20 19.86 -16.42
C VAL A 263 -0.65 19.68 -17.87
N GLU A 264 -0.80 18.43 -18.34
CA GLU A 264 -1.12 18.07 -19.72
C GLU A 264 -2.62 18.18 -20.04
N TYR A 265 -3.45 18.13 -19.01
CA TYR A 265 -4.90 18.10 -19.16
C TYR A 265 -5.54 19.17 -18.25
N GLU A 266 -6.32 20.05 -18.86
CA GLU A 266 -7.18 20.98 -18.14
C GLU A 266 -8.54 20.34 -17.93
N PHE A 267 -8.84 19.93 -16.69
CA PHE A 267 -10.14 19.43 -16.24
C PHE A 267 -10.71 20.34 -15.17
N PHE A 268 -12.02 20.32 -14.98
CA PHE A 268 -12.70 21.01 -13.86
C PHE A 268 -12.26 20.51 -12.47
N GLY A 269 -11.49 19.41 -12.39
CA GLY A 269 -10.87 18.87 -11.21
C GLY A 269 -9.40 18.56 -11.42
N LYS A 270 -8.62 18.49 -10.34
CA LYS A 270 -7.20 18.09 -10.40
C LYS A 270 -7.10 16.62 -10.84
N LEU A 271 -6.58 16.38 -12.06
CA LEU A 271 -6.25 15.04 -12.50
C LEU A 271 -4.86 14.66 -11.98
N LEU A 272 -4.77 13.59 -11.21
CA LEU A 272 -3.52 13.05 -10.71
C LEU A 272 -2.87 12.13 -11.75
N ILE A 273 -1.54 12.19 -11.84
CA ILE A 273 -0.74 11.33 -12.73
C ILE A 273 0.47 10.81 -11.98
N PRO A 274 0.71 9.48 -11.98
CA PRO A 274 1.94 8.92 -11.44
C PRO A 274 3.11 9.16 -12.38
N ARG A 275 4.24 9.56 -11.82
CA ARG A 275 5.47 9.94 -12.52
C ARG A 275 6.65 9.12 -12.06
N ILE A 276 7.55 8.93 -13.00
CA ILE A 276 8.94 8.58 -12.73
C ILE A 276 9.80 9.73 -13.23
N ALA A 277 10.71 10.25 -12.39
CA ALA A 277 11.70 11.25 -12.77
C ALA A 277 13.11 10.73 -12.55
N ARG A 278 14.08 11.29 -13.28
CA ARG A 278 15.48 10.88 -13.26
C ARG A 278 16.39 12.10 -13.19
N VAL A 279 17.45 11.99 -12.38
CA VAL A 279 18.61 12.87 -12.37
C VAL A 279 19.90 12.06 -12.43
N CYS A 280 20.96 12.65 -12.99
CA CYS A 280 22.29 12.02 -13.08
C CYS A 280 23.11 12.37 -11.83
N LYS A 281 23.83 11.39 -11.28
CA LYS A 281 24.63 11.56 -10.06
C LYS A 281 25.73 12.60 -10.24
N GLY A 282 26.42 12.63 -11.36
CA GLY A 282 27.51 13.56 -11.68
C GLY A 282 27.07 14.95 -12.15
N ASP A 283 25.78 15.28 -12.12
CA ASP A 283 25.27 16.61 -12.51
C ASP A 283 25.76 17.69 -11.52
N GLN A 284 26.30 18.78 -12.05
CA GLN A 284 26.81 19.93 -11.29
C GLN A 284 25.99 21.21 -11.52
N GLY A 285 24.90 21.09 -12.26
CA GLY A 285 24.12 22.22 -12.75
C GLY A 285 24.71 22.85 -13.99
N GLY A 286 24.11 23.93 -14.46
CA GLY A 286 24.60 24.68 -15.61
C GLY A 286 25.45 25.89 -15.20
N GLN A 287 26.29 26.33 -16.12
CA GLN A 287 27.20 27.46 -15.85
C GLN A 287 26.46 28.80 -15.86
N ARG A 288 25.56 29.03 -16.81
CA ARG A 288 24.78 30.27 -16.98
C ARG A 288 23.28 30.01 -16.86
N THR A 289 22.76 29.13 -17.70
CA THR A 289 21.39 28.62 -17.62
C THR A 289 21.35 27.44 -16.66
N LEU A 290 20.32 27.35 -15.79
CA LEU A 290 20.18 26.32 -14.75
C LEU A 290 21.35 26.31 -13.73
N GLN A 291 21.85 27.49 -13.32
CA GLN A 291 22.83 27.59 -12.23
C GLN A 291 22.27 27.01 -10.92
N LYS A 292 23.02 26.11 -10.26
CA LYS A 292 22.57 25.38 -9.07
C LYS A 292 21.25 24.63 -9.25
N LYS A 293 20.90 24.31 -10.50
CA LYS A 293 19.69 23.58 -10.88
C LYS A 293 20.08 22.35 -11.69
N TRP A 294 19.26 21.29 -11.60
CA TRP A 294 19.47 20.07 -12.37
C TRP A 294 19.47 20.37 -13.89
N THR A 295 20.48 19.87 -14.58
CA THR A 295 20.53 19.89 -16.04
C THR A 295 20.01 18.58 -16.65
N SER A 296 19.93 17.54 -15.83
CA SER A 296 19.57 16.19 -16.22
C SER A 296 18.15 15.76 -15.82
N PHE A 297 17.39 16.67 -15.14
CA PHE A 297 16.04 16.35 -14.70
C PHE A 297 15.11 16.17 -15.90
N LEU A 298 14.54 14.99 -16.00
CA LEU A 298 13.42 14.65 -16.89
C LEU A 298 12.40 13.83 -16.12
N LYS A 299 11.12 13.94 -16.49
CA LYS A 299 10.06 13.09 -15.95
C LYS A 299 9.19 12.50 -17.05
N ALA A 300 8.64 11.31 -16.80
CA ALA A 300 7.75 10.59 -17.69
C ALA A 300 6.51 10.11 -16.95
N LYS A 301 5.43 9.87 -17.66
CA LYS A 301 4.22 9.24 -17.12
C LYS A 301 4.49 7.76 -16.86
N LEU A 302 4.13 7.29 -15.67
CA LEU A 302 4.12 5.87 -15.32
C LEU A 302 2.70 5.35 -15.49
N VAL A 303 2.48 4.32 -16.32
CA VAL A 303 1.13 3.82 -16.63
C VAL A 303 0.85 2.55 -15.85
N CYS A 304 -0.26 2.54 -15.12
CA CYS A 304 -0.86 1.35 -14.56
C CYS A 304 -2.37 1.41 -14.89
N SER A 305 -2.84 0.57 -15.81
CA SER A 305 -4.22 0.64 -16.33
C SER A 305 -4.69 -0.71 -16.84
N MET A 306 -6.00 -0.87 -16.90
CA MET A 306 -6.69 -1.95 -17.61
C MET A 306 -7.28 -1.38 -18.91
N PRO A 307 -6.59 -1.52 -20.06
CA PRO A 307 -7.03 -0.91 -21.32
C PRO A 307 -8.42 -1.39 -21.77
N GLU A 308 -8.74 -2.66 -21.53
CA GLU A 308 -9.99 -3.30 -21.94
C GLU A 308 -11.21 -2.66 -21.26
N LEU A 309 -11.01 -2.16 -20.02
CA LEU A 309 -12.05 -1.52 -19.21
C LEU A 309 -11.95 0.01 -19.21
N ASN A 310 -10.98 0.59 -19.96
CA ASN A 310 -10.63 2.01 -19.88
C ASN A 310 -10.42 2.51 -18.44
N PHE A 311 -9.92 1.64 -17.55
CA PHE A 311 -9.72 1.96 -16.14
C PHE A 311 -8.24 2.25 -15.84
N VAL A 312 -7.99 3.34 -15.10
CA VAL A 312 -6.63 3.81 -14.78
C VAL A 312 -6.43 3.88 -13.28
N PHE A 313 -5.32 3.29 -12.82
CA PHE A 313 -4.80 3.47 -11.47
C PHE A 313 -3.78 4.61 -11.52
N ASN A 314 -4.17 5.78 -11.03
CA ASN A 314 -3.42 7.02 -11.26
C ASN A 314 -2.82 7.66 -9.99
N VAL A 315 -2.82 6.93 -8.87
CA VAL A 315 -2.14 7.30 -7.63
C VAL A 315 -1.16 6.19 -7.25
N VAL A 316 0.13 6.49 -7.21
CA VAL A 316 1.15 5.57 -6.69
C VAL A 316 1.32 5.78 -5.19
N HIS A 317 1.35 4.69 -4.42
CA HIS A 317 1.48 4.72 -2.95
C HIS A 317 2.86 4.31 -2.47
N ASP A 318 3.47 3.32 -3.13
CA ASP A 318 4.80 2.84 -2.81
C ASP A 318 5.43 2.12 -4.01
N VAL A 319 6.76 2.04 -4.01
CA VAL A 319 7.55 1.41 -5.08
C VAL A 319 8.67 0.59 -4.47
N PHE A 320 8.90 -0.58 -5.04
CA PHE A 320 10.03 -1.44 -4.72
C PHE A 320 10.88 -1.72 -5.96
N ILE A 321 12.18 -1.52 -5.88
CA ILE A 321 13.13 -1.81 -6.97
C ILE A 321 13.84 -3.12 -6.68
N LEU A 322 13.47 -4.16 -7.42
CA LEU A 322 14.10 -5.47 -7.36
C LEU A 322 15.40 -5.46 -8.18
N LYS A 323 16.49 -5.03 -7.53
CA LYS A 323 17.82 -4.89 -8.15
C LYS A 323 18.44 -6.24 -8.46
N THR A 324 19.08 -6.32 -9.63
CA THR A 324 19.88 -7.47 -10.08
C THR A 324 21.32 -7.03 -10.38
N PRO A 325 22.29 -7.97 -10.50
CA PRO A 325 23.67 -7.61 -10.84
C PRO A 325 23.81 -6.87 -12.18
N ASP A 326 22.98 -7.22 -13.18
CA ASP A 326 22.80 -6.41 -14.38
C ASP A 326 21.59 -5.47 -14.18
N TRP A 327 21.82 -4.17 -14.15
CA TRP A 327 20.77 -3.17 -13.98
C TRP A 327 19.63 -3.29 -15.01
N ARG A 328 19.91 -3.84 -16.19
CA ARG A 328 18.92 -4.02 -17.27
C ARG A 328 17.83 -5.02 -16.91
N GLU A 329 18.16 -6.00 -16.07
CA GLU A 329 17.23 -7.02 -15.59
C GLU A 329 16.46 -6.57 -14.32
N THR A 330 16.77 -5.38 -13.81
CA THR A 330 16.08 -4.79 -12.67
C THR A 330 14.60 -4.56 -12.99
N VAL A 331 13.73 -4.93 -12.07
CA VAL A 331 12.28 -4.76 -12.18
C VAL A 331 11.79 -3.80 -11.10
N ILE A 332 10.99 -2.85 -11.52
CA ILE A 332 10.33 -1.87 -10.64
C ILE A 332 8.90 -2.35 -10.40
N TYR A 333 8.52 -2.58 -9.16
CA TYR A 333 7.16 -2.88 -8.74
C TYR A 333 6.55 -1.66 -8.07
N GLY A 334 5.30 -1.33 -8.38
CA GLY A 334 4.59 -0.22 -7.74
C GLY A 334 3.17 -0.61 -7.36
N VAL A 335 2.71 -0.04 -6.26
CA VAL A 335 1.33 -0.15 -5.77
C VAL A 335 0.55 1.09 -6.16
N PHE A 336 -0.62 0.89 -6.76
CA PHE A 336 -1.45 1.97 -7.30
C PHE A 336 -2.91 1.83 -6.88
N THR A 337 -3.60 2.98 -6.75
CA THR A 337 -5.05 3.08 -6.65
C THR A 337 -5.60 4.09 -7.66
N SER A 338 -6.93 4.17 -7.77
CA SER A 338 -7.57 5.24 -8.51
C SER A 338 -7.83 6.44 -7.60
N GLN A 339 -7.63 7.68 -8.10
CA GLN A 339 -8.01 8.90 -7.37
C GLN A 339 -9.51 8.97 -7.09
N TRP A 340 -10.32 8.26 -7.84
CA TRP A 340 -11.75 8.11 -7.59
C TRP A 340 -11.97 6.95 -6.62
N GLY A 341 -11.71 7.21 -5.32
CA GLY A 341 -11.64 6.22 -4.25
C GLY A 341 -12.88 5.33 -4.02
N ASN A 342 -14.02 5.66 -4.66
CA ASN A 342 -15.26 4.90 -4.51
C ASN A 342 -15.23 3.52 -5.20
N VAL A 343 -14.16 3.19 -5.92
CA VAL A 343 -14.06 1.93 -6.67
C VAL A 343 -13.43 0.81 -5.84
N GLY A 344 -12.70 1.14 -4.75
CA GLY A 344 -12.12 0.15 -3.84
C GLY A 344 -11.12 -0.81 -4.50
N LEU A 345 -10.43 -0.39 -5.56
CA LEU A 345 -9.46 -1.23 -6.29
C LEU A 345 -8.03 -0.76 -6.05
N SER A 346 -7.16 -1.69 -5.72
CA SER A 346 -5.71 -1.54 -5.75
C SER A 346 -5.07 -2.42 -6.81
N ALA A 347 -3.96 -1.97 -7.37
CA ALA A 347 -3.22 -2.72 -8.38
C ALA A 347 -1.71 -2.72 -8.08
N VAL A 348 -1.04 -3.80 -8.48
CA VAL A 348 0.41 -3.88 -8.55
C VAL A 348 0.81 -3.92 -10.02
N CYS A 349 1.59 -2.93 -10.48
CA CYS A 349 2.20 -2.91 -11.80
C CYS A 349 3.71 -3.12 -11.71
N ALA A 350 4.29 -3.75 -12.73
CA ALA A 350 5.72 -4.02 -12.82
C ALA A 350 6.31 -3.42 -14.11
N TYR A 351 7.53 -2.88 -14.05
CA TYR A 351 8.18 -2.21 -15.16
C TYR A 351 9.63 -2.67 -15.32
N ASN A 352 10.07 -2.91 -16.57
CA ASN A 352 11.46 -3.21 -16.86
C ASN A 352 12.31 -1.95 -16.85
N MET A 353 13.50 -2.03 -16.25
CA MET A 353 14.43 -0.91 -16.23
C MET A 353 14.91 -0.52 -17.64
N THR A 354 15.05 -1.49 -18.55
CA THR A 354 15.37 -1.24 -19.97
C THR A 354 14.32 -0.38 -20.67
N SER A 355 13.01 -0.62 -20.39
CA SER A 355 11.94 0.21 -20.95
C SER A 355 11.94 1.62 -20.38
N VAL A 356 12.30 1.77 -19.10
CA VAL A 356 12.49 3.08 -18.48
C VAL A 356 13.64 3.83 -19.15
N ASP A 357 14.81 3.19 -19.28
CA ASP A 357 15.95 3.83 -19.95
C ASP A 357 15.61 4.21 -21.39
N GLU A 358 14.92 3.38 -22.15
CA GLU A 358 14.53 3.69 -23.51
C GLU A 358 13.66 4.97 -23.59
N VAL A 359 12.71 5.14 -22.69
CA VAL A 359 11.88 6.37 -22.62
C VAL A 359 12.75 7.59 -22.32
N PHE A 360 13.70 7.51 -21.38
CA PHE A 360 14.56 8.64 -21.02
C PHE A 360 15.64 8.92 -22.05
N SER A 361 16.20 7.91 -22.69
CA SER A 361 17.29 8.03 -23.68
C SER A 361 16.78 8.39 -25.08
N LYS A 362 15.59 7.95 -25.49
CA LYS A 362 15.08 8.10 -26.87
C LYS A 362 13.72 8.81 -26.95
N GLY A 363 12.95 8.86 -25.85
CA GLY A 363 11.60 9.42 -25.83
C GLY A 363 11.53 10.87 -26.32
N LYS A 364 10.39 11.24 -26.88
CA LYS A 364 10.11 12.60 -27.35
C LYS A 364 9.69 13.49 -26.19
N TYR A 365 9.88 14.80 -26.34
CA TYR A 365 9.54 15.79 -25.34
C TYR A 365 8.11 16.31 -25.52
N MET A 366 7.55 16.85 -24.47
CA MET A 366 6.32 17.64 -24.49
C MET A 366 6.64 19.14 -24.51
N GLN A 367 5.77 19.94 -25.11
CA GLN A 367 5.86 21.41 -25.10
C GLN A 367 4.49 22.04 -24.82
N LYS A 368 4.52 23.22 -24.24
CA LYS A 368 3.32 24.09 -24.15
C LYS A 368 3.00 24.68 -25.52
N ALA A 369 1.75 24.53 -25.97
CA ALA A 369 1.23 25.15 -27.15
C ALA A 369 0.03 26.03 -26.77
N THR A 370 0.01 27.28 -27.18
CA THR A 370 -1.14 28.16 -26.99
C THR A 370 -2.19 27.83 -28.06
N VAL A 371 -3.35 27.39 -27.61
CA VAL A 371 -4.51 27.10 -28.48
C VAL A 371 -5.55 28.14 -28.08
N GLU A 372 -5.76 29.14 -28.97
CA GLU A 372 -6.61 30.28 -28.73
C GLU A 372 -6.27 31.12 -27.48
N GLN A 373 -6.68 32.35 -27.36
CA GLN A 373 -6.15 33.41 -26.49
C GLN A 373 -6.06 33.11 -24.98
N SER A 374 -6.55 31.97 -24.47
CA SER A 374 -6.59 31.68 -23.03
C SER A 374 -6.21 30.26 -22.61
N HIS A 375 -6.11 29.30 -23.53
CA HIS A 375 -5.86 27.89 -23.12
C HIS A 375 -4.49 27.38 -23.53
N THR A 376 -3.72 26.89 -22.57
CA THR A 376 -2.42 26.25 -22.79
C THR A 376 -2.62 24.75 -22.87
N LYS A 377 -2.29 24.12 -24.00
CA LYS A 377 -2.30 22.69 -24.19
C LYS A 377 -0.87 22.15 -24.29
N TRP A 378 -0.60 21.03 -23.65
CA TRP A 378 0.65 20.31 -23.84
C TRP A 378 0.54 19.38 -25.05
N VAL A 379 1.52 19.48 -25.95
CA VAL A 379 1.60 18.68 -27.17
C VAL A 379 2.99 18.08 -27.32
N ARG A 380 3.10 17.01 -28.11
CA ARG A 380 4.39 16.41 -28.43
C ARG A 380 5.25 17.41 -29.22
N TYR A 381 6.51 17.58 -28.80
CA TYR A 381 7.47 18.43 -29.53
C TYR A 381 7.90 17.74 -30.83
N ASN A 382 7.73 18.41 -31.96
CA ASN A 382 8.09 17.90 -33.29
C ASN A 382 9.24 18.69 -33.93
N GLY A 383 9.85 19.64 -33.23
CA GLY A 383 11.01 20.41 -33.70
C GLY A 383 12.31 19.62 -33.57
N ILE A 384 13.41 20.30 -33.95
CA ILE A 384 14.76 19.74 -33.89
C ILE A 384 15.27 19.83 -32.44
N THR A 385 15.56 18.67 -31.86
CA THR A 385 16.14 18.56 -30.51
C THR A 385 17.61 18.99 -30.56
N PRO A 386 18.09 19.83 -29.63
CA PRO A 386 19.52 20.19 -29.55
C PRO A 386 20.42 18.98 -29.29
N THR A 387 21.68 19.11 -29.67
CA THR A 387 22.75 18.16 -29.34
C THR A 387 23.77 18.86 -28.44
N PRO A 388 24.24 18.22 -27.32
CA PRO A 388 23.86 16.90 -26.81
C PRO A 388 22.38 16.81 -26.42
N ARG A 389 21.84 15.56 -26.34
CA ARG A 389 20.44 15.34 -25.96
C ARG A 389 20.12 16.05 -24.63
N PRO A 390 19.11 16.92 -24.59
CA PRO A 390 18.72 17.61 -23.36
C PRO A 390 18.34 16.64 -22.25
N GLY A 391 18.85 16.87 -21.04
CA GLY A 391 18.58 16.03 -19.88
C GLY A 391 19.29 14.67 -19.86
N ALA A 392 20.17 14.39 -20.80
CA ALA A 392 21.03 13.19 -20.77
C ALA A 392 22.18 13.37 -19.79
N CYS A 393 22.68 12.29 -19.24
CA CYS A 393 23.91 12.26 -18.45
C CYS A 393 25.15 12.43 -19.36
N ILE A 394 26.26 12.83 -18.76
CA ILE A 394 27.54 12.97 -19.47
C ILE A 394 28.16 11.60 -19.66
N ASN A 395 28.35 11.22 -20.92
CA ASN A 395 28.96 9.95 -21.32
C ASN A 395 30.22 10.15 -22.19
N ASN A 396 30.87 9.09 -22.67
CA ASN A 396 32.08 9.15 -23.48
C ASN A 396 31.88 9.93 -24.80
N GLN A 397 30.70 9.85 -25.41
CA GLN A 397 30.39 10.62 -26.63
C GLN A 397 30.39 12.12 -26.34
N ASN A 398 29.91 12.56 -25.19
CA ASN A 398 29.99 13.96 -24.78
C ASN A 398 31.43 14.38 -24.50
N ARG A 399 32.24 13.54 -23.85
CA ARG A 399 33.65 13.80 -23.56
C ARG A 399 34.48 13.92 -24.84
N MET A 400 34.18 13.14 -25.88
CA MET A 400 34.78 13.29 -27.22
C MET A 400 34.46 14.65 -27.88
N GLN A 401 33.42 15.33 -27.44
CA GLN A 401 33.03 16.67 -27.87
C GLN A 401 33.54 17.76 -26.90
N ASN A 402 34.50 17.45 -26.03
CA ASN A 402 35.04 18.32 -24.97
C ASN A 402 33.97 18.77 -23.97
N ILE A 403 32.98 17.93 -23.67
CA ILE A 403 31.96 18.15 -22.66
C ILE A 403 32.18 17.10 -21.57
N ASP A 404 33.02 17.43 -20.57
CA ASP A 404 33.39 16.52 -19.48
C ASP A 404 32.47 16.65 -18.25
N SER A 405 31.73 17.75 -18.16
CA SER A 405 30.78 18.00 -17.08
C SER A 405 29.53 18.75 -17.57
N SER A 406 28.46 18.75 -16.78
CA SER A 406 27.22 19.48 -17.07
C SER A 406 27.42 20.99 -17.17
N LEU A 407 28.48 21.54 -16.53
CA LEU A 407 28.84 22.96 -16.60
C LEU A 407 29.25 23.38 -18.02
N GLN A 408 29.69 22.45 -18.87
CA GLN A 408 30.15 22.70 -20.26
C GLN A 408 29.03 22.47 -21.27
N LEU A 409 27.82 22.09 -20.84
CA LEU A 409 26.69 21.91 -21.74
C LEU A 409 26.30 23.23 -22.40
N PRO A 410 25.99 23.22 -23.71
CA PRO A 410 25.58 24.43 -24.43
C PRO A 410 24.30 25.06 -23.83
N ASP A 411 24.26 26.37 -23.68
CA ASP A 411 23.09 27.11 -23.16
C ASP A 411 21.79 26.77 -23.91
N LYS A 412 21.85 26.50 -25.18
CA LYS A 412 20.70 26.08 -26.02
C LYS A 412 20.13 24.73 -25.54
N THR A 413 21.00 23.78 -25.17
CA THR A 413 20.59 22.47 -24.61
C THR A 413 19.98 22.65 -23.22
N LEU A 414 20.60 23.49 -22.39
CA LEU A 414 20.10 23.79 -21.03
C LEU A 414 18.77 24.53 -21.04
N GLN A 415 18.61 25.54 -21.94
CA GLN A 415 17.32 26.23 -22.09
C GLN A 415 16.22 25.28 -22.55
N PHE A 416 16.56 24.34 -23.47
CA PHE A 416 15.60 23.33 -23.90
C PHE A 416 15.10 22.45 -22.73
N VAL A 417 16.01 21.95 -21.86
CA VAL A 417 15.63 21.19 -20.64
C VAL A 417 14.74 22.01 -19.74
N LYS A 418 15.09 23.29 -19.51
CA LYS A 418 14.30 24.20 -18.68
C LYS A 418 12.85 24.27 -19.12
N ASP A 419 12.64 24.33 -20.46
CA ASP A 419 11.32 24.51 -21.07
C ASP A 419 10.57 23.18 -21.31
N HIS A 420 11.29 22.05 -21.43
CA HIS A 420 10.74 20.74 -21.82
C HIS A 420 11.16 19.59 -20.88
N PRO A 421 10.87 19.66 -19.55
CA PRO A 421 11.27 18.62 -18.60
C PRO A 421 10.41 17.34 -18.70
N LEU A 422 9.27 17.41 -19.40
CA LEU A 422 8.29 16.34 -19.49
C LEU A 422 8.47 15.56 -20.81
N LEU A 423 8.58 14.24 -20.71
CA LEU A 423 8.61 13.33 -21.84
C LEU A 423 7.18 12.96 -22.30
N ALA A 424 7.01 12.82 -23.60
CA ALA A 424 5.74 12.47 -24.22
C ALA A 424 5.45 10.97 -24.19
N ASP A 425 6.50 10.16 -24.26
CA ASP A 425 6.37 8.72 -24.27
C ASP A 425 6.25 8.21 -22.83
N PRO A 426 5.20 7.42 -22.51
CA PRO A 426 5.00 6.88 -21.17
C PRO A 426 5.84 5.63 -20.93
N VAL A 427 6.13 5.32 -19.67
CA VAL A 427 6.63 4.02 -19.26
C VAL A 427 5.44 3.07 -19.09
N LEU A 428 5.42 1.99 -19.87
CA LEU A 428 4.35 1.01 -19.87
C LEU A 428 4.70 -0.18 -18.96
N PRO A 429 3.70 -0.79 -18.32
CA PRO A 429 3.93 -1.97 -17.48
C PRO A 429 4.20 -3.22 -18.31
N ILE A 430 4.94 -4.16 -17.73
CA ILE A 430 5.19 -5.49 -18.30
C ILE A 430 3.84 -6.19 -18.49
N GLY A 431 3.54 -6.64 -19.71
CA GLY A 431 2.27 -7.27 -20.07
C GLY A 431 1.11 -6.29 -20.29
N ASN A 432 1.41 -4.99 -20.43
CA ASN A 432 0.47 -3.90 -20.73
C ASN A 432 -0.66 -3.70 -19.70
N GLY A 433 -0.56 -4.31 -18.50
CA GLY A 433 -1.57 -4.20 -17.45
C GLY A 433 -1.02 -4.53 -16.07
N PRO A 434 -1.87 -4.45 -15.03
CA PRO A 434 -1.50 -4.86 -13.69
C PRO A 434 -1.15 -6.34 -13.60
N ARG A 435 -0.16 -6.66 -12.75
CA ARG A 435 0.16 -8.04 -12.36
C ARG A 435 -0.86 -8.60 -11.37
N LEU A 436 -1.33 -7.75 -10.46
CA LEU A 436 -2.26 -8.10 -9.39
C LEU A 436 -3.29 -6.99 -9.23
N ILE A 437 -4.55 -7.36 -9.05
CA ILE A 437 -5.63 -6.46 -8.70
C ILE A 437 -6.29 -7.00 -7.44
N ALA A 438 -6.47 -6.14 -6.43
CA ALA A 438 -7.20 -6.45 -5.22
C ALA A 438 -8.46 -5.57 -5.15
N LYS A 439 -9.59 -6.20 -4.77
CA LYS A 439 -10.89 -5.55 -4.65
C LYS A 439 -11.19 -5.31 -3.17
N ASP A 440 -11.74 -4.13 -2.85
CA ASP A 440 -12.11 -3.69 -1.49
C ASP A 440 -10.92 -3.66 -0.51
N ILE A 441 -9.70 -3.51 -1.06
CA ILE A 441 -8.43 -3.51 -0.33
C ILE A 441 -7.60 -2.33 -0.83
N ASN A 442 -7.06 -1.53 0.11
CA ASN A 442 -6.16 -0.43 -0.19
C ASN A 442 -4.73 -0.83 0.20
N TYR A 443 -3.89 -1.11 -0.78
CA TYR A 443 -2.47 -1.34 -0.56
C TYR A 443 -1.73 -0.04 -0.29
N THR A 444 -0.88 -0.03 0.74
CA THR A 444 -0.09 1.12 1.19
C THR A 444 1.40 0.93 0.97
N GLN A 445 1.90 -0.30 1.06
CA GLN A 445 3.33 -0.62 0.99
C GLN A 445 3.58 -1.88 0.17
N ILE A 446 4.80 -2.01 -0.40
CA ILE A 446 5.21 -3.17 -1.17
C ILE A 446 6.66 -3.55 -0.88
N ALA A 447 6.92 -4.85 -0.74
CA ALA A 447 8.25 -5.44 -0.77
C ALA A 447 8.26 -6.68 -1.67
N VAL A 448 9.35 -6.92 -2.39
CA VAL A 448 9.43 -8.05 -3.34
C VAL A 448 10.72 -8.83 -3.13
N GLU A 449 10.63 -10.14 -3.12
CA GLU A 449 11.79 -11.04 -3.07
C GLU A 449 11.81 -11.97 -4.27
N ARG A 450 12.98 -12.13 -4.88
CA ARG A 450 13.25 -13.13 -5.91
C ARG A 450 13.69 -14.43 -5.26
N VAL A 451 12.80 -15.43 -5.25
CA VAL A 451 12.95 -16.67 -4.51
C VAL A 451 13.30 -17.81 -5.44
N PRO A 452 14.48 -18.47 -5.28
CA PRO A 452 14.80 -19.68 -6.02
C PRO A 452 14.05 -20.89 -5.44
N ALA A 453 13.28 -21.59 -6.27
CA ALA A 453 12.51 -22.76 -5.91
C ALA A 453 13.28 -24.08 -6.17
N LEU A 454 12.66 -25.22 -5.83
CA LEU A 454 13.28 -26.55 -6.02
C LEU A 454 13.22 -27.05 -7.47
N ASP A 455 12.42 -26.40 -8.31
CA ASP A 455 12.35 -26.68 -9.76
C ASP A 455 13.44 -25.98 -10.58
N ASN A 456 14.39 -25.30 -9.90
CA ASN A 456 15.47 -24.48 -10.46
C ASN A 456 14.98 -23.20 -11.16
N ASN A 457 13.71 -22.84 -11.07
CA ASN A 457 13.20 -21.55 -11.47
C ASN A 457 13.27 -20.56 -10.32
N VAL A 458 13.19 -19.27 -10.66
CA VAL A 458 13.09 -18.18 -9.71
C VAL A 458 11.71 -17.52 -9.82
N TYR A 459 11.15 -17.16 -8.68
CA TYR A 459 9.82 -16.58 -8.58
C TYR A 459 9.86 -15.28 -7.81
N ASP A 460 9.24 -14.26 -8.34
CA ASP A 460 9.10 -13.00 -7.62
C ASP A 460 7.89 -13.11 -6.67
N VAL A 461 8.17 -13.01 -5.36
CA VAL A 461 7.18 -13.03 -4.29
C VAL A 461 6.92 -11.61 -3.85
N ILE A 462 5.67 -11.18 -3.96
CA ILE A 462 5.21 -9.83 -3.66
C ILE A 462 4.52 -9.85 -2.30
N PHE A 463 4.99 -9.00 -1.39
CA PHE A 463 4.36 -8.69 -0.11
C PHE A 463 3.74 -7.31 -0.19
N THR A 464 2.45 -7.19 0.08
CA THR A 464 1.74 -5.91 0.09
C THR A 464 1.08 -5.67 1.44
N GLY A 465 1.37 -4.51 2.03
CA GLY A 465 0.71 -4.03 3.25
C GLY A 465 -0.53 -3.22 2.92
N THR A 466 -1.54 -3.27 3.81
CA THR A 466 -2.82 -2.58 3.62
C THR A 466 -3.02 -1.44 4.63
N ASP A 467 -4.02 -0.60 4.35
CA ASP A 467 -4.51 0.46 5.24
C ASP A 467 -5.18 -0.07 6.53
N LYS A 468 -5.51 -1.38 6.57
CA LYS A 468 -6.13 -2.07 7.71
C LYS A 468 -5.16 -2.96 8.50
N GLY A 469 -3.87 -2.88 8.21
CA GLY A 469 -2.84 -3.65 8.91
C GLY A 469 -2.78 -5.13 8.52
N VAL A 470 -3.28 -5.47 7.34
CA VAL A 470 -3.21 -6.81 6.75
C VAL A 470 -2.03 -6.88 5.79
N LEU A 471 -1.33 -8.00 5.78
CA LEU A 471 -0.27 -8.33 4.85
C LEU A 471 -0.76 -9.39 3.86
N HIS A 472 -0.61 -9.15 2.57
CA HIS A 472 -0.84 -10.15 1.52
C HIS A 472 0.49 -10.63 0.95
N LYS A 473 0.56 -11.92 0.65
CA LYS A 473 1.68 -12.56 -0.02
C LYS A 473 1.22 -13.16 -1.33
N SER A 474 1.81 -12.73 -2.43
CA SER A 474 1.47 -13.19 -3.79
C SER A 474 2.71 -13.66 -4.54
N VAL A 475 2.57 -14.64 -5.41
CA VAL A 475 3.64 -15.21 -6.23
C VAL A 475 3.35 -14.97 -7.70
N VAL A 476 4.33 -14.47 -8.43
CA VAL A 476 4.28 -14.26 -9.88
C VAL A 476 4.83 -15.51 -10.58
N TYR A 477 4.06 -16.06 -11.51
CA TYR A 477 4.48 -17.22 -12.33
C TYR A 477 4.00 -17.04 -13.79
N GLU A 478 4.45 -17.95 -14.67
CA GLU A 478 3.98 -17.93 -16.06
C GLU A 478 2.46 -18.10 -16.13
N GLY A 479 1.77 -17.09 -16.63
CA GLY A 479 0.30 -17.09 -16.80
C GLY A 479 -0.49 -16.39 -15.71
N GLY A 480 0.14 -15.78 -14.68
CA GLY A 480 -0.60 -14.97 -13.72
C GLY A 480 0.06 -14.78 -12.36
N VAL A 481 -0.75 -14.40 -11.39
CA VAL A 481 -0.36 -14.23 -9.99
C VAL A 481 -1.29 -15.06 -9.11
N HIS A 482 -0.71 -15.72 -8.10
CA HIS A 482 -1.44 -16.47 -7.08
C HIS A 482 -1.20 -15.83 -5.72
N THR A 483 -2.26 -15.42 -5.02
CA THR A 483 -2.16 -14.95 -3.64
C THR A 483 -2.17 -16.14 -2.70
N VAL A 484 -1.02 -16.37 -2.07
CA VAL A 484 -0.76 -17.52 -1.19
C VAL A 484 -1.54 -17.39 0.10
N GLU A 485 -1.39 -16.22 0.73
CA GLU A 485 -1.96 -15.98 2.05
C GLU A 485 -2.19 -14.49 2.34
N GLU A 486 -3.12 -14.24 3.23
CA GLU A 486 -3.28 -12.98 3.92
C GLU A 486 -3.07 -13.18 5.42
N LEU A 487 -2.51 -12.19 6.07
CA LEU A 487 -2.19 -12.21 7.49
C LEU A 487 -2.63 -10.92 8.15
N GLN A 488 -3.48 -10.98 9.18
CA GLN A 488 -3.71 -9.83 10.06
C GLN A 488 -2.45 -9.56 10.88
N LEU A 489 -1.64 -8.60 10.41
CA LEU A 489 -0.32 -8.32 10.97
C LEU A 489 -0.40 -7.42 12.20
N LEU A 490 -1.20 -6.36 12.14
CA LEU A 490 -1.37 -5.39 13.22
C LEU A 490 -2.57 -5.72 14.11
N LYS A 491 -2.50 -5.38 15.40
CA LYS A 491 -3.60 -5.61 16.36
C LYS A 491 -4.82 -4.76 16.04
N ASN A 492 -4.58 -3.52 15.70
CA ASN A 492 -5.62 -2.55 15.36
C ASN A 492 -5.70 -2.38 13.84
N PRO A 493 -6.87 -2.05 13.28
CA PRO A 493 -6.99 -1.70 11.87
C PRO A 493 -6.36 -0.32 11.63
N GLU A 494 -5.06 -0.29 11.40
CA GLU A 494 -4.27 0.91 11.09
C GLU A 494 -3.36 0.63 9.89
N PRO A 495 -2.94 1.67 9.14
CA PRO A 495 -2.10 1.50 7.97
C PRO A 495 -0.70 0.96 8.29
N ILE A 496 -0.24 0.01 7.49
CA ILE A 496 1.18 -0.32 7.40
C ILE A 496 1.86 0.85 6.67
N LYS A 497 2.77 1.56 7.35
CA LYS A 497 3.43 2.77 6.83
C LYS A 497 4.80 2.53 6.24
N THR A 498 5.41 1.42 6.60
CA THR A 498 6.72 0.99 6.09
C THR A 498 6.77 -0.54 6.11
N LEU A 499 7.29 -1.12 5.04
CA LEU A 499 7.49 -2.56 4.93
C LEU A 499 8.91 -2.83 4.43
N LEU A 500 9.72 -3.52 5.25
CA LEU A 500 11.08 -3.92 4.90
C LEU A 500 11.21 -5.44 4.89
N LEU A 501 12.12 -5.93 4.06
CA LEU A 501 12.41 -7.35 3.90
C LEU A 501 13.88 -7.62 4.19
N SER A 502 14.16 -8.55 5.11
CA SER A 502 15.48 -9.15 5.34
C SER A 502 15.61 -10.43 4.51
N THR A 503 16.65 -10.48 3.68
CA THR A 503 16.93 -11.64 2.81
C THR A 503 18.16 -12.42 3.23
N GLN A 504 18.94 -11.92 4.21
CA GLN A 504 20.15 -12.58 4.72
C GLN A 504 19.86 -13.34 6.01
N GLY A 505 20.24 -14.60 6.05
CA GLY A 505 20.02 -15.46 7.21
C GLY A 505 18.57 -15.94 7.33
N ALA A 506 17.96 -15.72 8.49
CA ALA A 506 16.53 -15.90 8.67
C ALA A 506 15.76 -14.78 7.98
N ARG A 507 14.84 -15.15 7.09
CA ARG A 507 14.08 -14.20 6.27
C ARG A 507 12.89 -13.67 7.04
N PHE A 508 12.84 -12.34 7.19
CA PHE A 508 11.81 -11.66 7.95
C PHE A 508 11.28 -10.44 7.20
N LEU A 509 10.02 -10.13 7.46
CA LEU A 509 9.38 -8.87 7.14
C LEU A 509 9.30 -8.02 8.42
N TYR A 510 9.53 -6.72 8.28
CA TYR A 510 9.35 -5.74 9.33
C TYR A 510 8.34 -4.71 8.86
N ALA A 511 7.27 -4.53 9.61
CA ALA A 511 6.23 -3.56 9.32
C ALA A 511 6.19 -2.50 10.42
N GLY A 512 6.28 -1.23 10.01
CA GLY A 512 6.12 -0.08 10.88
C GLY A 512 4.72 0.52 10.76
N SER A 513 4.14 0.92 11.90
CA SER A 513 2.81 1.53 11.99
C SER A 513 2.80 2.71 12.96
N ASP A 514 1.63 3.25 13.30
CA ASP A 514 1.52 4.25 14.35
C ASP A 514 1.76 3.67 15.74
N SER A 515 1.37 2.42 15.98
CA SER A 515 1.39 1.79 17.30
C SER A 515 2.69 1.03 17.60
N GLY A 516 3.49 0.64 16.59
CA GLY A 516 4.71 -0.13 16.81
C GLY A 516 5.34 -0.70 15.56
N VAL A 517 6.30 -1.59 15.78
CA VAL A 517 6.97 -2.38 14.74
C VAL A 517 6.65 -3.85 14.97
N VAL A 518 6.27 -4.55 13.89
CA VAL A 518 5.99 -5.99 13.90
C VAL A 518 6.97 -6.71 12.99
N GLN A 519 7.53 -7.81 13.47
CA GLN A 519 8.36 -8.74 12.72
C GLN A 519 7.60 -10.02 12.43
N SER A 520 7.57 -10.43 11.17
CA SER A 520 6.93 -11.64 10.68
C SER A 520 7.91 -12.50 9.88
N PRO A 521 7.87 -13.82 10.00
CA PRO A 521 8.54 -14.68 9.02
C PRO A 521 7.94 -14.47 7.62
N THR A 522 8.74 -14.72 6.58
CA THR A 522 8.26 -14.61 5.17
C THR A 522 7.34 -15.75 4.76
N ALA A 523 7.27 -16.84 5.54
CA ALA A 523 6.42 -18.00 5.26
C ALA A 523 6.07 -18.77 6.53
N PHE A 524 4.87 -19.35 6.55
CA PHE A 524 4.30 -20.16 7.64
C PHE A 524 4.09 -21.60 7.18
N CYS A 525 5.13 -22.26 6.65
CA CYS A 525 5.04 -23.61 6.08
C CYS A 525 4.46 -24.64 7.05
N GLU A 526 4.77 -24.54 8.34
CA GLU A 526 4.27 -25.43 9.39
C GLU A 526 2.74 -25.40 9.60
N LYS A 527 2.08 -24.40 9.06
CA LYS A 527 0.60 -24.31 9.09
C LYS A 527 -0.07 -25.23 8.08
N TYR A 528 0.64 -25.66 7.05
CA TYR A 528 0.15 -26.62 6.06
C TYR A 528 0.38 -28.05 6.56
N GLN A 529 -0.66 -28.65 7.14
CA GLN A 529 -0.56 -29.93 7.87
C GLN A 529 -0.53 -31.16 6.98
N THR A 530 -0.85 -31.05 5.70
CA THR A 530 -0.85 -32.16 4.77
C THR A 530 -0.02 -31.86 3.54
N CYS A 531 0.47 -32.92 2.87
CA CYS A 531 1.20 -32.77 1.62
C CYS A 531 0.39 -31.99 0.57
N ALA A 532 -0.88 -32.30 0.41
CA ALA A 532 -1.75 -31.60 -0.54
C ALA A 532 -1.88 -30.11 -0.20
N ASP A 533 -2.09 -29.74 1.07
CA ASP A 533 -2.16 -28.35 1.49
C ASP A 533 -0.84 -27.61 1.23
N CYS A 534 0.30 -28.26 1.51
CA CYS A 534 1.62 -27.68 1.30
C CYS A 534 1.89 -27.40 -0.19
N ILE A 535 1.50 -28.31 -1.09
CA ILE A 535 1.69 -28.15 -2.54
C ILE A 535 0.66 -27.17 -3.13
N LEU A 536 -0.61 -27.27 -2.71
CA LEU A 536 -1.67 -26.37 -3.18
C LEU A 536 -1.46 -24.91 -2.75
N ALA A 537 -0.69 -24.66 -1.67
CA ALA A 537 -0.28 -23.32 -1.28
C ALA A 537 0.55 -22.61 -2.35
N ARG A 538 1.28 -23.35 -3.21
CA ARG A 538 2.15 -22.82 -4.26
C ARG A 538 3.15 -21.80 -3.75
N ASP A 539 3.59 -21.97 -2.50
CA ASP A 539 4.52 -21.07 -1.84
C ASP A 539 5.97 -21.51 -2.15
N PRO A 540 6.78 -20.66 -2.83
CA PRO A 540 8.15 -21.01 -3.17
C PRO A 540 9.08 -21.19 -1.97
N TYR A 541 8.71 -20.69 -0.80
CA TYR A 541 9.46 -20.92 0.44
C TYR A 541 9.18 -22.30 1.04
N CYS A 542 8.08 -22.98 0.68
CA CYS A 542 7.57 -24.16 1.34
C CYS A 542 7.70 -25.41 0.47
N ALA A 543 8.05 -26.53 1.09
CA ALA A 543 8.04 -27.84 0.46
C ALA A 543 7.65 -28.92 1.47
N TRP A 544 7.06 -30.02 0.99
CA TRP A 544 6.70 -31.17 1.82
C TRP A 544 7.89 -32.08 2.03
N ASP A 545 8.20 -32.39 3.29
CA ASP A 545 9.16 -33.43 3.65
C ASP A 545 8.41 -34.77 3.86
N PRO A 546 8.59 -35.77 2.97
CA PRO A 546 7.94 -37.07 3.10
C PRO A 546 8.40 -37.88 4.33
N HIS A 547 9.63 -37.64 4.83
CA HIS A 547 10.19 -38.36 5.97
C HIS A 547 9.67 -37.79 7.31
N ALA A 548 9.65 -36.47 7.41
CA ALA A 548 9.09 -35.79 8.58
C ALA A 548 7.56 -35.72 8.57
N ALA A 549 6.92 -36.06 7.43
CA ALA A 549 5.50 -35.88 7.18
C ALA A 549 5.00 -34.47 7.54
N SER A 550 5.77 -33.44 7.18
CA SER A 550 5.50 -32.02 7.48
C SER A 550 5.89 -31.11 6.33
N CYS A 551 5.23 -29.97 6.24
CA CYS A 551 5.60 -28.89 5.33
C CYS A 551 6.70 -28.04 5.99
N VAL A 552 7.83 -27.87 5.29
CA VAL A 552 9.04 -27.21 5.82
C VAL A 552 9.48 -26.05 4.95
N ASN A 553 10.12 -25.07 5.56
CA ASN A 553 10.75 -23.96 4.85
C ASN A 553 12.07 -24.44 4.23
N ILE A 554 12.20 -24.33 2.90
CA ILE A 554 13.34 -24.82 2.12
C ILE A 554 14.67 -24.12 2.46
N PHE A 555 14.62 -22.91 3.03
CA PHE A 555 15.82 -22.16 3.42
C PHE A 555 16.37 -22.55 4.79
N ARG A 556 15.57 -23.24 5.63
CA ARG A 556 16.03 -23.83 6.90
C ARG A 556 16.76 -25.15 6.72
N THR A 557 16.59 -25.81 5.56
CA THR A 557 17.25 -27.07 5.23
C THR A 557 18.61 -26.78 4.58
N GLN A 558 19.69 -26.88 5.35
CA GLN A 558 21.06 -26.61 4.89
C GLN A 558 21.67 -27.76 4.07
N ASP A 559 21.21 -29.00 4.27
CA ASP A 559 21.71 -30.20 3.56
C ASP A 559 21.13 -30.31 2.15
N HIS A 560 21.98 -30.19 1.15
CA HIS A 560 21.60 -30.38 -0.25
C HIS A 560 21.00 -31.75 -0.57
N ALA A 561 21.45 -32.82 0.13
CA ALA A 561 20.92 -34.16 -0.07
C ALA A 561 19.49 -34.30 0.46
N GLN A 562 19.19 -33.64 1.60
CA GLN A 562 17.85 -33.60 2.17
C GLN A 562 16.93 -32.72 1.33
N ARG A 563 17.41 -31.56 0.85
CA ARG A 563 16.65 -30.64 0.01
C ARG A 563 16.16 -31.30 -1.29
N ARG A 564 16.93 -32.21 -1.88
CA ARG A 564 16.52 -32.97 -3.09
C ARG A 564 15.39 -33.99 -2.85
N LYS A 565 15.08 -34.31 -1.61
CA LYS A 565 14.00 -35.27 -1.24
C LYS A 565 12.67 -34.55 -0.96
N LEU A 566 12.70 -33.22 -0.84
CA LEU A 566 11.50 -32.42 -0.61
C LEU A 566 10.62 -32.40 -1.86
N LEU A 567 9.31 -32.38 -1.65
CA LEU A 567 8.31 -32.27 -2.72
C LEU A 567 7.81 -30.83 -2.78
N GLN A 568 7.94 -30.21 -3.94
CA GLN A 568 7.40 -28.89 -4.25
C GLN A 568 6.82 -28.93 -5.67
N ASP A 569 5.67 -28.30 -5.85
CA ASP A 569 5.09 -28.07 -7.18
C ASP A 569 4.34 -26.74 -7.17
N LEU A 570 4.91 -25.72 -7.84
CA LEU A 570 4.34 -24.36 -7.84
C LEU A 570 3.17 -24.19 -8.83
N ARG A 571 2.85 -25.23 -9.61
CA ARG A 571 1.59 -25.30 -10.35
C ARG A 571 0.45 -25.82 -9.48
N GLY A 572 0.77 -26.39 -8.29
CA GLY A 572 -0.19 -26.95 -7.35
C GLY A 572 -0.65 -28.36 -7.70
N ASP A 573 0.16 -29.16 -8.43
CA ASP A 573 -0.20 -30.58 -8.70
C ASP A 573 0.03 -31.45 -7.46
N ALA A 574 -0.95 -31.47 -6.58
CA ALA A 574 -0.96 -32.30 -5.38
C ALA A 574 -1.06 -33.83 -5.68
N GLY A 575 -1.23 -34.22 -6.94
CA GLY A 575 -1.18 -35.64 -7.34
C GLY A 575 0.19 -36.29 -7.12
N ARG A 576 1.25 -35.51 -6.89
CA ARG A 576 2.58 -35.96 -6.47
C ARG A 576 2.67 -36.41 -5.01
N CYS A 577 1.66 -36.07 -4.20
CA CYS A 577 1.64 -36.48 -2.80
C CYS A 577 1.45 -37.96 -2.65
N PRO A 578 2.07 -38.62 -1.62
CA PRO A 578 1.82 -40.03 -1.31
C PRO A 578 0.33 -40.25 -1.09
N SER A 579 -0.22 -41.29 -1.69
CA SER A 579 -1.62 -41.69 -1.48
C SER A 579 -1.80 -42.19 -0.04
N VAL A 580 -2.24 -41.30 0.83
CA VAL A 580 -2.68 -41.69 2.18
C VAL A 580 -4.07 -42.28 2.03
N ARG A 581 -4.23 -43.60 2.17
CA ARG A 581 -5.57 -44.22 2.29
C ARG A 581 -6.15 -43.73 3.63
N PRO A 582 -7.27 -43.00 3.64
CA PRO A 582 -7.91 -42.62 4.90
C PRO A 582 -8.33 -43.92 5.61
N ARG A 583 -7.93 -44.08 6.86
CA ARG A 583 -8.58 -45.06 7.74
C ARG A 583 -9.98 -44.59 7.98
N MET A 584 -10.95 -45.07 7.22
CA MET A 584 -12.34 -44.61 7.22
C MET A 584 -13.07 -44.75 8.56
N ALA A 585 -12.55 -45.53 9.50
CA ALA A 585 -13.27 -45.87 10.73
C ALA A 585 -13.15 -44.85 11.88
N GLU A 586 -12.22 -43.87 11.78
CA GLU A 586 -11.94 -42.93 12.91
C GLU A 586 -12.39 -41.49 12.66
N SER A 587 -13.06 -41.15 11.55
CA SER A 587 -13.28 -39.78 11.11
C SER A 587 -14.68 -39.23 11.33
N TYR A 588 -15.64 -40.02 11.80
CA TYR A 588 -17.02 -39.53 11.96
C TYR A 588 -17.32 -39.17 13.42
N ARG A 589 -17.72 -37.91 13.61
CA ARG A 589 -18.19 -37.42 14.89
C ARG A 589 -19.66 -37.76 15.08
N ARG A 590 -19.98 -38.58 16.11
CA ARG A 590 -21.36 -38.91 16.44
C ARG A 590 -22.07 -37.68 17.00
N MET A 591 -23.21 -37.33 16.41
CA MET A 591 -24.10 -36.28 16.87
C MET A 591 -25.47 -36.88 17.17
N VAL A 592 -25.95 -36.69 18.41
CA VAL A 592 -27.26 -37.14 18.82
C VAL A 592 -28.12 -35.92 19.12
N VAL A 593 -29.23 -35.79 18.40
CA VAL A 593 -30.13 -34.63 18.50
C VAL A 593 -31.58 -35.10 18.71
N LYS A 594 -32.41 -34.28 19.30
CA LYS A 594 -33.84 -34.58 19.49
C LYS A 594 -34.58 -34.32 18.18
N PRO A 595 -35.63 -35.15 17.87
CA PRO A 595 -36.48 -34.91 16.73
C PRO A 595 -37.08 -33.47 16.76
N GLY A 596 -37.06 -32.80 15.63
CA GLY A 596 -37.56 -31.42 15.48
C GLY A 596 -36.63 -30.32 15.99
N SER A 597 -35.44 -30.68 16.56
CA SER A 597 -34.42 -29.69 16.91
C SER A 597 -33.51 -29.36 15.71
N SER A 598 -32.79 -28.25 15.75
CA SER A 598 -31.79 -27.91 14.74
C SER A 598 -30.46 -28.63 15.03
N ALA A 599 -29.72 -28.96 13.96
CA ALA A 599 -28.36 -29.50 14.04
C ALA A 599 -27.42 -28.65 13.18
N GLU A 600 -26.30 -28.24 13.77
CA GLU A 600 -25.23 -27.54 13.08
C GLU A 600 -24.04 -28.49 12.87
N LEU A 601 -23.67 -28.72 11.62
CA LEU A 601 -22.54 -29.54 11.23
C LEU A 601 -21.41 -28.64 10.75
N PRO A 602 -20.43 -28.30 11.62
CA PRO A 602 -19.36 -27.37 11.26
C PRO A 602 -18.40 -27.98 10.23
N CYS A 603 -18.09 -27.21 9.18
CA CYS A 603 -17.10 -27.56 8.20
C CYS A 603 -16.21 -26.35 7.90
N ARG A 604 -14.99 -26.34 8.43
CA ARG A 604 -14.05 -25.27 8.19
C ARG A 604 -13.01 -25.72 7.19
N VAL A 605 -13.08 -25.24 5.97
CA VAL A 605 -12.06 -25.41 4.97
C VAL A 605 -10.88 -24.46 5.24
N ARG A 606 -9.68 -24.87 4.86
CA ARG A 606 -8.45 -24.07 5.07
C ARG A 606 -8.10 -23.18 3.89
N SER A 607 -8.69 -23.46 2.75
CA SER A 607 -8.45 -22.75 1.51
C SER A 607 -9.70 -21.97 1.11
N ASN A 608 -9.56 -20.67 0.93
CA ASN A 608 -10.64 -19.81 0.42
C ASN A 608 -10.92 -20.07 -1.08
N LEU A 609 -10.04 -20.84 -1.76
CA LEU A 609 -10.22 -21.26 -3.15
C LEU A 609 -10.96 -22.59 -3.27
N ALA A 610 -11.19 -23.27 -2.15
CA ALA A 610 -11.87 -24.56 -2.14
C ALA A 610 -13.39 -24.37 -2.10
N GLN A 611 -14.08 -25.13 -2.92
CA GLN A 611 -15.53 -25.27 -2.86
C GLN A 611 -15.91 -26.34 -1.85
N VAL A 612 -16.92 -26.06 -1.03
CA VAL A 612 -17.46 -27.02 -0.08
C VAL A 612 -18.55 -27.84 -0.75
N GLN A 613 -18.42 -29.18 -0.70
CA GLN A 613 -19.41 -30.11 -1.20
C GLN A 613 -19.86 -31.03 -0.05
N TRP A 614 -21.16 -31.08 0.19
CA TRP A 614 -21.75 -31.95 1.19
C TRP A 614 -22.31 -33.23 0.58
N LYS A 615 -22.12 -34.34 1.28
CA LYS A 615 -22.71 -35.62 0.93
C LYS A 615 -23.45 -36.24 2.13
N ILE A 616 -24.59 -36.88 1.84
CA ILE A 616 -25.32 -37.68 2.81
C ILE A 616 -25.34 -39.14 2.33
N ASN A 617 -24.87 -40.04 3.20
CA ASN A 617 -24.81 -41.48 2.90
C ASN A 617 -24.10 -41.80 1.56
N GLY A 618 -23.09 -40.98 1.18
CA GLY A 618 -22.31 -41.11 -0.04
C GLY A 618 -22.91 -40.46 -1.30
N SER A 619 -24.13 -39.90 -1.23
CA SER A 619 -24.78 -39.14 -2.31
C SER A 619 -24.64 -37.64 -2.08
N ASP A 620 -24.55 -36.88 -3.15
CA ASP A 620 -24.50 -35.41 -3.04
C ASP A 620 -25.77 -34.87 -2.40
N LEU A 621 -25.60 -33.92 -1.46
CA LEU A 621 -26.72 -33.28 -0.79
C LEU A 621 -27.45 -32.37 -1.77
N ASN A 622 -28.69 -32.67 -2.07
CA ASN A 622 -29.56 -31.78 -2.85
C ASN A 622 -30.15 -30.72 -1.93
N GLU A 623 -30.30 -29.50 -2.43
CA GLU A 623 -30.97 -28.42 -1.71
C GLU A 623 -32.41 -28.84 -1.37
N ALA A 624 -32.66 -29.08 -0.09
CA ALA A 624 -34.00 -29.29 0.46
C ALA A 624 -34.35 -28.13 1.38
N SER A 625 -35.63 -27.90 1.61
CA SER A 625 -36.15 -26.74 2.36
C SER A 625 -35.71 -26.68 3.83
N ASN A 626 -35.23 -27.80 4.38
CA ASN A 626 -34.74 -27.88 5.78
C ASN A 626 -33.22 -27.76 5.96
N PHE A 627 -32.44 -27.63 4.85
CA PHE A 627 -31.00 -27.45 4.88
C PHE A 627 -30.61 -26.03 4.53
N LEU A 628 -29.68 -25.44 5.27
CA LEU A 628 -29.04 -24.19 4.98
C LEU A 628 -27.52 -24.40 4.94
N LEU A 629 -26.92 -24.15 3.78
CA LEU A 629 -25.47 -24.06 3.65
C LEU A 629 -25.03 -22.72 4.26
N MET A 630 -24.25 -22.77 5.36
CA MET A 630 -23.70 -21.59 6.03
C MET A 630 -22.35 -21.21 5.41
N GLY A 631 -22.29 -21.05 4.08
CA GLY A 631 -21.05 -20.73 3.36
C GLY A 631 -19.93 -21.73 3.72
N ASP A 632 -18.77 -21.19 4.11
CA ASP A 632 -17.56 -21.98 4.43
C ASP A 632 -17.58 -22.56 5.85
N THR A 633 -18.63 -22.32 6.64
CA THR A 633 -18.63 -22.63 8.08
C THR A 633 -19.36 -23.92 8.42
N GLY A 634 -20.29 -24.37 7.58
CA GLY A 634 -21.02 -25.61 7.87
C GLY A 634 -22.35 -25.78 7.19
N LEU A 635 -23.09 -26.79 7.64
CA LEU A 635 -24.45 -27.14 7.23
C LEU A 635 -25.36 -27.00 8.45
N LEU A 636 -26.42 -26.25 8.36
CA LEU A 636 -27.48 -26.14 9.36
C LEU A 636 -28.71 -26.90 8.87
N ILE A 637 -29.21 -27.81 9.71
CA ILE A 637 -30.46 -28.54 9.52
C ILE A 637 -31.47 -27.89 10.48
N TYR A 638 -32.55 -27.27 9.99
CA TYR A 638 -33.46 -26.48 10.83
C TYR A 638 -34.33 -27.32 11.75
N SER A 639 -34.77 -28.48 11.30
CA SER A 639 -35.66 -29.38 12.05
C SER A 639 -35.35 -30.80 11.64
N VAL A 640 -34.56 -31.49 12.47
CA VAL A 640 -34.11 -32.85 12.15
C VAL A 640 -35.24 -33.83 12.24
N ALA A 641 -35.53 -34.48 11.12
CA ALA A 641 -36.55 -35.53 10.97
C ALA A 641 -35.88 -36.92 10.91
N PRO A 642 -36.65 -38.04 11.07
CA PRO A 642 -36.12 -39.40 10.98
C PRO A 642 -35.40 -39.71 9.66
N GLU A 643 -35.78 -39.10 8.57
CA GLU A 643 -35.15 -39.21 7.25
C GLU A 643 -33.79 -38.52 7.12
N ASP A 644 -33.52 -37.57 8.01
CA ASP A 644 -32.27 -36.82 8.02
C ASP A 644 -31.15 -37.58 8.78
N GLN A 645 -31.45 -38.73 9.38
CA GLN A 645 -30.42 -39.56 10.02
C GLN A 645 -29.49 -40.15 8.98
N GLY A 646 -28.17 -40.09 9.28
CA GLY A 646 -27.19 -40.67 8.38
C GLY A 646 -25.80 -40.12 8.55
N ARG A 647 -24.93 -40.49 7.62
CA ARG A 647 -23.54 -40.01 7.56
C ARG A 647 -23.44 -38.80 6.65
N TYR A 648 -23.08 -37.69 7.26
CA TYR A 648 -22.81 -36.44 6.55
C TYR A 648 -21.31 -36.27 6.38
N GLU A 649 -20.91 -35.96 5.17
CA GLU A 649 -19.51 -35.74 4.79
C GLU A 649 -19.36 -34.36 4.17
N CYS A 650 -18.48 -33.55 4.75
CA CYS A 650 -18.05 -32.28 4.16
C CYS A 650 -16.76 -32.52 3.38
N TRP A 651 -16.77 -32.23 2.10
CA TRP A 651 -15.66 -32.33 1.19
C TRP A 651 -15.21 -30.96 0.74
N SER A 652 -13.90 -30.72 0.70
CA SER A 652 -13.23 -29.58 0.08
C SER A 652 -12.79 -29.98 -1.31
N VAL A 653 -13.14 -29.20 -2.32
CA VAL A 653 -12.79 -29.39 -3.73
C VAL A 653 -12.00 -28.17 -4.19
N GLU A 654 -10.71 -28.30 -4.41
CA GLU A 654 -9.84 -27.21 -4.86
C GLU A 654 -9.28 -27.53 -6.26
N ALA A 655 -9.43 -26.57 -7.20
CA ALA A 655 -8.94 -26.71 -8.57
C ALA A 655 -7.51 -26.16 -8.68
N ALA A 656 -6.59 -26.99 -9.16
CA ALA A 656 -5.22 -26.58 -9.46
C ALA A 656 -4.60 -27.44 -10.57
N ALA A 657 -3.70 -26.89 -11.37
CA ALA A 657 -3.04 -27.58 -12.48
C ALA A 657 -4.01 -28.34 -13.42
N GLY A 658 -5.22 -27.78 -13.64
CA GLY A 658 -6.26 -28.41 -14.47
C GLY A 658 -6.90 -29.67 -13.87
N LYS A 659 -6.72 -29.91 -12.57
CA LYS A 659 -7.27 -31.05 -11.82
C LYS A 659 -8.04 -30.53 -10.60
N ASN A 660 -9.07 -31.33 -10.19
CA ASN A 660 -9.78 -31.10 -8.94
C ASN A 660 -9.20 -32.03 -7.86
N PHE A 661 -8.75 -31.41 -6.76
CA PHE A 661 -8.25 -32.14 -5.57
C PHE A 661 -9.34 -32.12 -4.51
N THR A 662 -9.84 -33.34 -4.19
CA THR A 662 -10.91 -33.53 -3.21
C THR A 662 -10.36 -34.05 -1.91
N ARG A 663 -10.85 -33.53 -0.77
CA ARG A 663 -10.48 -33.96 0.56
C ARG A 663 -11.68 -33.95 1.50
N LEU A 664 -11.84 -35.04 2.29
CA LEU A 664 -12.78 -35.07 3.40
C LEU A 664 -12.27 -34.15 4.52
N VAL A 665 -13.07 -33.12 4.86
CA VAL A 665 -12.76 -32.13 5.91
C VAL A 665 -13.37 -32.55 7.23
N ALA A 666 -14.64 -32.93 7.24
CA ALA A 666 -15.36 -33.37 8.43
C ALA A 666 -16.39 -34.46 8.07
N GLY A 667 -16.57 -35.41 8.98
CA GLY A 667 -17.61 -36.43 8.88
C GLY A 667 -18.47 -36.44 10.14
N PHE A 668 -19.77 -36.61 9.99
CA PHE A 668 -20.72 -36.66 11.08
C PHE A 668 -21.64 -37.87 10.91
N ASP A 669 -21.95 -38.54 12.03
CA ASP A 669 -22.99 -39.59 12.11
C ASP A 669 -24.15 -39.02 12.93
N LEU A 670 -25.19 -38.53 12.23
CA LEU A 670 -26.35 -37.86 12.83
C LEU A 670 -27.39 -38.88 13.24
N GLN A 671 -27.71 -38.93 14.50
CA GLN A 671 -28.67 -39.87 15.08
C GLN A 671 -29.71 -39.12 15.90
N LEU A 672 -30.96 -39.61 15.90
CA LEU A 672 -32.02 -39.07 16.73
C LEU A 672 -32.07 -39.73 18.10
N ASP A 673 -32.25 -38.92 19.13
CA ASP A 673 -32.55 -39.35 20.51
C ASP A 673 -34.04 -39.65 20.59
N LEU A 674 -34.41 -40.89 20.21
CA LEU A 674 -35.78 -41.35 20.31
C LEU A 674 -36.02 -41.87 21.74
N PRO A 675 -37.08 -41.44 22.44
CA PRO A 675 -37.43 -41.99 23.74
C PRO A 675 -37.68 -43.51 23.59
N LYS A 676 -36.95 -44.34 24.36
CA LYS A 676 -37.18 -45.77 24.41
C LYS A 676 -38.63 -46.00 24.84
N SER A 677 -39.46 -46.50 23.91
CA SER A 677 -40.80 -47.00 24.27
C SER A 677 -40.61 -48.20 25.21
N GLU A 678 -41.04 -48.07 26.43
CA GLU A 678 -41.21 -49.19 27.36
C GLU A 678 -42.33 -50.11 26.84
N SER A 679 -41.93 -51.15 26.12
CA SER A 679 -42.83 -52.27 25.84
C SER A 679 -42.67 -53.30 26.98
N SER A 680 -43.67 -53.30 27.88
CA SER A 680 -43.89 -54.38 28.82
C SER A 680 -44.17 -55.70 28.08
N SER A 681 -43.37 -56.72 28.32
CA SER A 681 -43.81 -58.13 28.26
C SER A 681 -42.84 -58.95 29.08
N SER A 682 -43.55 -59.69 29.94
CA SER A 682 -43.08 -60.61 30.95
C SER A 682 -42.41 -61.90 30.47
N SER A 683 -41.62 -62.43 31.39
CA SER A 683 -41.35 -63.84 31.74
C SER A 683 -40.14 -64.57 31.19
N SER A 684 -39.50 -65.07 32.23
CA SER A 684 -38.81 -66.36 32.55
C SER A 684 -37.33 -66.48 32.22
N ALA A 685 -36.62 -66.51 33.33
CA ALA A 685 -35.64 -67.47 33.86
C ALA A 685 -34.74 -68.21 32.91
N ASP A 686 -33.47 -68.11 33.16
CA ASP A 686 -32.55 -69.05 33.81
C ASP A 686 -31.07 -68.53 33.63
N LEU A 687 -30.44 -68.35 34.73
CA LEU A 687 -29.25 -68.97 35.30
C LEU A 687 -27.91 -68.98 34.54
N ILE A 688 -26.95 -68.49 35.25
CA ILE A 688 -25.55 -68.94 35.52
C ILE A 688 -24.43 -68.14 34.92
N GLU A 689 -23.71 -67.62 35.89
CA GLU A 689 -22.24 -67.47 36.20
C GLU A 689 -21.38 -66.54 35.39
N GLU A 690 -20.94 -65.65 36.17
CA GLU A 690 -19.62 -65.31 36.78
C GLU A 690 -18.57 -64.70 35.84
N LEU A 691 -18.15 -63.60 36.16
CA LEU A 691 -17.01 -63.03 36.93
C LEU A 691 -16.80 -61.54 36.63
N ASN A 692 -16.88 -60.78 37.67
CA ASN A 692 -16.42 -59.39 37.88
C ASN A 692 -14.88 -59.40 38.06
N PRO A 693 -14.11 -58.31 38.21
CA PRO A 693 -14.58 -56.96 38.59
C PRO A 693 -13.81 -55.73 37.97
N ASP A 694 -14.39 -54.60 38.31
CA ASP A 694 -13.78 -53.28 38.60
C ASP A 694 -13.06 -52.46 37.50
N ILE A 695 -13.51 -51.29 37.25
CA ILE A 695 -13.25 -50.06 38.02
C ILE A 695 -14.21 -48.92 37.64
N GLN A 696 -14.80 -48.34 38.67
CA GLN A 696 -15.55 -47.10 38.69
C GLN A 696 -14.67 -45.87 38.43
N SER A 697 -15.23 -44.84 37.83
CA SER A 697 -15.01 -43.48 38.29
C SER A 697 -16.10 -42.50 37.83
N THR A 698 -16.66 -41.99 38.78
CA THR A 698 -17.66 -40.98 39.05
C THR A 698 -17.38 -39.62 38.47
N VAL A 699 -18.45 -39.07 37.94
CA VAL A 699 -18.72 -37.63 37.77
C VAL A 699 -19.22 -37.03 39.05
N ARG A 700 -18.76 -35.89 39.50
CA ARG A 700 -19.53 -34.97 40.37
C ARG A 700 -19.15 -33.50 40.14
N SER A 701 -20.16 -32.76 39.83
CA SER A 701 -20.28 -31.32 39.90
C SER A 701 -20.22 -30.78 41.32
N SER A 702 -19.64 -29.61 41.50
CA SER A 702 -19.51 -28.87 42.75
C SER A 702 -20.50 -27.74 42.88
N THR A 703 -21.05 -27.57 44.05
CA THR A 703 -21.52 -26.29 44.59
C THR A 703 -21.01 -26.06 46.01
N THR A 704 -20.45 -24.88 46.18
CA THR A 704 -20.20 -24.02 47.36
C THR A 704 -20.65 -24.48 48.75
N SER A 705 -19.78 -24.37 49.76
CA SER A 705 -19.73 -23.31 50.78
C SER A 705 -18.85 -23.65 52.01
N THR A 706 -18.09 -22.66 52.43
CA THR A 706 -17.66 -22.21 53.77
C THR A 706 -17.38 -23.21 54.92
N GLY A 707 -16.20 -23.02 55.56
CA GLY A 707 -16.11 -23.07 57.01
C GLY A 707 -14.93 -23.79 57.63
N ASN A 708 -13.98 -23.02 58.09
CA ASN A 708 -13.17 -23.09 59.28
C ASN A 708 -12.55 -24.39 59.83
N ASN A 709 -11.27 -24.23 60.10
CA ASN A 709 -10.46 -24.53 61.33
C ASN A 709 -9.85 -25.92 61.59
N SER A 710 -8.57 -25.80 61.75
CA SER A 710 -7.68 -26.27 62.85
C SER A 710 -6.98 -27.62 62.75
N ASN A 711 -5.69 -27.50 62.91
CA ASN A 711 -4.72 -28.26 63.63
C ASN A 711 -4.49 -29.78 63.43
N GLY A 712 -3.23 -30.05 63.23
CA GLY A 712 -2.64 -31.19 63.95
C GLY A 712 -1.62 -32.02 63.13
N ASN A 713 -0.38 -31.70 63.39
CA ASN A 713 0.82 -32.51 63.55
C ASN A 713 0.89 -33.98 63.07
N GLY A 714 2.02 -34.30 62.48
CA GLY A 714 2.70 -35.50 62.94
C GLY A 714 3.35 -36.36 61.83
N HIS A 715 4.62 -36.18 61.73
CA HIS A 715 5.74 -37.17 61.70
C HIS A 715 5.71 -38.39 60.72
N THR A 716 6.79 -38.47 60.01
CA THR A 716 7.86 -39.48 59.93
C THR A 716 7.94 -40.39 58.72
N ALA A 717 9.14 -40.37 58.20
CA ALA A 717 10.01 -41.45 57.71
C ALA A 717 9.83 -41.98 56.26
N GLY A 718 10.91 -41.76 55.57
CA GLY A 718 11.31 -42.50 54.35
C GLY A 718 11.73 -43.96 54.65
N PRO A 719 12.55 -44.68 53.88
CA PRO A 719 13.59 -44.21 52.97
C PRO A 719 13.77 -45.04 51.67
N SER A 720 14.75 -44.57 50.88
CA SER A 720 15.73 -45.31 50.04
C SER A 720 15.28 -46.07 48.81
N LEU A 721 15.97 -46.22 47.78
CA LEU A 721 17.38 -46.14 47.27
C LEU A 721 17.35 -46.55 45.79
N LEU A 722 18.13 -46.14 45.03
CA LEU A 722 19.46 -46.24 44.38
C LEU A 722 19.33 -46.09 42.86
N THR A 723 20.14 -45.53 42.21
CA THR A 723 21.51 -45.25 41.77
C THR A 723 21.48 -45.05 40.29
N SER A 724 22.24 -44.31 39.63
CA SER A 724 23.61 -43.75 39.56
C SER A 724 23.80 -43.38 38.08
N THR A 725 24.56 -42.51 37.59
CA THR A 725 25.88 -41.94 37.71
C THR A 725 26.05 -41.01 36.53
N GLU A 726 26.62 -39.96 36.60
CA GLU A 726 27.91 -39.23 36.55
C GLU A 726 27.92 -38.37 35.28
N ALA A 727 28.53 -37.20 35.16
CA ALA A 727 29.49 -36.46 35.97
C ALA A 727 29.48 -34.96 35.52
N SER A 728 29.70 -34.11 36.48
CA SER A 728 30.17 -32.72 36.33
C SER A 728 31.72 -32.72 36.36
N PRO A 729 32.52 -31.62 36.31
CA PRO A 729 32.25 -30.25 36.75
C PRO A 729 33.02 -29.14 35.98
N LEU A 730 32.79 -27.86 36.28
CA LEU A 730 33.76 -26.90 36.84
C LEU A 730 33.20 -25.46 36.87
N THR A 731 33.08 -24.96 38.04
CA THR A 731 33.04 -23.54 38.45
C THR A 731 34.29 -23.27 39.31
N PRO A 732 34.52 -22.05 39.94
CA PRO A 732 34.41 -20.64 39.61
C PRO A 732 35.75 -19.91 39.87
N PRO A 733 35.91 -18.59 40.14
CA PRO A 733 35.66 -18.00 41.46
C PRO A 733 35.19 -16.54 41.51
N ALA A 734 34.58 -16.23 42.64
CA ALA A 734 34.22 -14.93 43.14
C ALA A 734 35.32 -14.27 43.98
N VAL A 735 35.29 -12.91 44.08
CA VAL A 735 35.78 -12.14 45.27
C VAL A 735 35.00 -10.83 45.24
N SER A 736 34.07 -10.57 46.16
CA SER A 736 34.05 -9.94 47.48
C SER A 736 34.51 -8.50 47.50
N SER A 737 33.77 -7.62 47.96
CA SER A 737 33.36 -6.96 49.23
C SER A 737 33.72 -5.48 49.17
N THR A 738 33.05 -4.52 49.74
CA THR A 738 32.61 -4.12 51.05
C THR A 738 31.80 -2.85 50.94
N ALA A 739 30.61 -2.70 51.44
CA ALA A 739 30.16 -2.20 52.75
C ALA A 739 30.66 -0.78 53.13
N THR A 740 29.77 0.13 53.40
CA THR A 740 29.60 0.86 54.67
C THR A 740 28.59 1.99 54.54
N THR A 741 27.44 1.83 55.13
CA THR A 741 26.77 2.49 56.27
C THR A 741 26.51 4.00 56.28
N MET A 742 25.22 4.25 56.51
CA MET A 742 24.54 5.09 57.55
C MET A 742 24.44 6.58 57.28
N PHE A 743 23.23 7.18 57.35
CA PHE A 743 22.45 7.64 58.53
C PHE A 743 21.05 8.14 58.10
N SER A 744 20.06 7.71 58.61
CA SER A 744 18.89 7.96 59.41
C SER A 744 18.54 9.42 59.75
N SER A 745 17.31 9.80 59.50
CA SER A 745 16.33 10.50 60.33
C SER A 745 15.21 11.00 59.40
N GLY A 746 14.00 10.70 59.52
CA GLY A 746 13.05 10.59 60.58
C GLY A 746 12.10 11.80 60.58
N ILE A 747 10.84 11.60 60.38
CA ILE A 747 9.67 12.21 61.02
C ILE A 747 8.46 12.35 60.06
N ASN A 748 7.50 11.48 60.29
CA ASN A 748 6.04 11.61 60.42
C ASN A 748 5.29 12.77 59.69
N ARG A 749 4.28 12.45 58.99
CA ARG A 749 2.83 12.58 59.28
C ARG A 749 1.96 12.94 58.06
N ALA A 750 0.94 12.13 58.00
CA ALA A 750 -0.46 12.40 57.67
C ALA A 750 -0.92 12.34 56.24
N ASN A 751 -1.60 11.26 55.96
CA ASN A 751 -2.62 11.06 54.92
C ASN A 751 -3.80 12.03 55.13
N PRO A 752 -4.47 12.54 54.11
CA PRO A 752 -5.88 12.24 53.97
C PRO A 752 -6.28 11.78 52.55
N GLN A 753 -7.22 10.82 52.57
CA GLN A 753 -7.95 10.28 51.41
C GLN A 753 -8.75 11.35 50.69
N PRO A 754 -8.95 11.21 49.37
CA PRO A 754 -9.93 12.00 48.63
C PRO A 754 -11.30 11.32 48.64
N LYS A 755 -12.29 12.15 48.80
CA LYS A 755 -13.73 11.89 48.83
C LYS A 755 -14.24 11.35 47.50
N VAL A 756 -15.06 10.29 47.63
CA VAL A 756 -15.93 9.74 46.59
C VAL A 756 -17.09 10.69 46.34
N SER A 757 -17.40 11.04 45.10
CA SER A 757 -18.64 11.70 44.67
C SER A 757 -19.65 10.66 44.20
N PRO A 758 -20.96 10.86 44.44
CA PRO A 758 -21.98 9.86 44.20
C PRO A 758 -22.46 9.78 42.76
N PRO A 759 -23.06 8.63 42.35
CA PRO A 759 -23.62 8.46 40.99
C PRO A 759 -25.03 9.08 40.90
N PRO A 760 -25.50 9.40 39.66
CA PRO A 760 -26.82 9.98 39.44
C PRO A 760 -27.96 8.95 39.59
N PRO A 761 -29.21 9.39 39.81
CA PRO A 761 -30.29 8.53 40.25
C PRO A 761 -30.94 7.74 39.12
N SER A 762 -31.32 6.52 39.48
CA SER A 762 -32.14 5.58 38.70
C SER A 762 -33.59 6.07 38.58
N SER A 763 -34.15 5.93 37.42
CA SER A 763 -35.59 6.09 37.16
C SER A 763 -36.37 4.81 37.46
N PRO A 764 -37.66 4.90 37.75
CA PRO A 764 -38.40 3.82 38.39
C PRO A 764 -39.00 2.80 37.44
N ASP A 765 -39.13 1.57 37.96
CA ASP A 765 -39.87 0.45 37.42
C ASP A 765 -41.35 0.76 37.06
N ALA A 766 -41.76 0.27 35.90
CA ALA A 766 -43.16 -0.07 35.66
C ALA A 766 -43.22 -1.37 34.85
N SER A 767 -43.46 -2.44 35.59
CA SER A 767 -43.92 -3.72 35.07
C SER A 767 -45.33 -3.59 34.48
N GLN A 768 -45.50 -4.03 33.23
CA GLN A 768 -46.72 -4.67 32.75
C GLN A 768 -46.45 -5.30 31.37
N THR A 769 -46.41 -6.60 31.31
CA THR A 769 -46.56 -7.44 30.14
C THR A 769 -48.00 -7.47 29.66
N PRO A 770 -48.27 -7.31 28.38
CA PRO A 770 -49.46 -7.83 27.71
C PRO A 770 -49.11 -9.01 26.79
N PRO A 771 -50.12 -9.85 26.49
CA PRO A 771 -49.93 -11.20 25.97
C PRO A 771 -49.63 -11.20 24.45
N HIS A 772 -48.88 -12.20 24.02
CA HIS A 772 -48.59 -12.52 22.62
C HIS A 772 -49.90 -12.73 21.81
N PRO A 773 -50.00 -12.09 20.64
CA PRO A 773 -50.87 -12.61 19.56
C PRO A 773 -50.01 -13.43 18.60
N SER A 774 -50.49 -14.60 18.32
CA SER A 774 -50.03 -15.51 17.27
C SER A 774 -49.93 -14.78 15.93
N ALA A 775 -48.73 -14.57 15.44
CA ALA A 775 -48.49 -14.05 14.10
C ALA A 775 -48.72 -15.19 13.09
N LYS A 776 -49.83 -15.13 12.43
CA LYS A 776 -50.04 -15.82 11.14
C LYS A 776 -49.08 -15.13 10.16
N TYR A 777 -48.11 -15.87 9.67
CA TYR A 777 -47.31 -15.48 8.52
C TYR A 777 -48.25 -15.41 7.29
N LEU A 778 -48.57 -14.19 6.90
CA LEU A 778 -49.03 -13.85 5.57
C LEU A 778 -47.81 -13.89 4.66
N GLN A 779 -47.74 -14.91 3.85
CA GLN A 779 -46.81 -14.98 2.70
C GLN A 779 -47.22 -13.88 1.73
N TYR A 780 -46.56 -12.73 1.85
CA TYR A 780 -46.72 -11.62 0.91
C TYR A 780 -45.83 -11.92 -0.29
N ASP A 781 -46.51 -12.17 -1.41
CA ASP A 781 -45.87 -12.35 -2.71
C ASP A 781 -45.28 -11.00 -3.15
N ASN A 782 -43.99 -10.78 -2.84
CA ASN A 782 -43.27 -9.56 -3.14
C ASN A 782 -43.03 -9.32 -4.66
N SER A 783 -43.42 -10.23 -5.51
CA SER A 783 -43.16 -10.12 -6.94
C SER A 783 -43.96 -8.98 -7.59
N SER A 784 -45.18 -8.69 -7.15
CA SER A 784 -45.97 -7.59 -7.66
C SER A 784 -45.44 -6.20 -7.24
N ALA A 785 -44.94 -6.07 -6.02
CA ALA A 785 -44.33 -4.83 -5.54
C ALA A 785 -43.01 -4.55 -6.25
N LEU A 786 -42.21 -5.58 -6.47
CA LEU A 786 -40.94 -5.47 -7.23
C LEU A 786 -41.21 -5.13 -8.71
N LEU A 787 -42.24 -5.72 -9.31
CA LEU A 787 -42.66 -5.40 -10.68
C LEU A 787 -43.11 -3.94 -10.79
N PHE A 788 -43.90 -3.48 -9.81
CA PHE A 788 -44.35 -2.08 -9.76
C PHE A 788 -43.20 -1.11 -9.60
N LEU A 789 -42.25 -1.37 -8.71
CA LEU A 789 -41.04 -0.57 -8.53
C LEU A 789 -40.18 -0.58 -9.80
N PHE A 790 -40.03 -1.71 -10.44
CA PHE A 790 -39.29 -1.82 -11.71
C PHE A 790 -39.95 -0.98 -12.81
N LEU A 791 -41.28 -1.06 -12.97
CA LEU A 791 -42.02 -0.26 -13.93
C LEU A 791 -41.94 1.24 -13.63
N LEU A 792 -41.93 1.64 -12.36
CA LEU A 792 -41.77 3.02 -11.93
C LEU A 792 -40.40 3.54 -12.29
N PHE A 793 -39.33 2.80 -11.96
CA PHE A 793 -37.97 3.18 -12.31
C PHE A 793 -37.74 3.18 -13.82
N PHE A 794 -38.34 2.24 -14.54
CA PHE A 794 -38.25 2.19 -16.00
C PHE A 794 -38.91 3.41 -16.66
N LEU A 795 -40.11 3.83 -16.16
CA LEU A 795 -40.78 5.04 -16.61
C LEU A 795 -39.96 6.31 -16.30
N LEU A 796 -39.38 6.39 -15.10
CA LEU A 796 -38.48 7.49 -14.73
C LEU A 796 -37.24 7.53 -15.64
N PHE A 797 -36.66 6.37 -15.94
CA PHE A 797 -35.53 6.27 -16.86
C PHE A 797 -35.92 6.73 -18.27
N LEU A 798 -37.08 6.31 -18.80
CA LEU A 798 -37.57 6.78 -20.09
C LEU A 798 -37.84 8.29 -20.09
N CYS A 799 -38.40 8.85 -19.01
CA CYS A 799 -38.56 10.29 -18.86
C CYS A 799 -37.23 11.05 -18.84
N CYS A 800 -36.22 10.54 -18.11
CA CYS A 800 -34.89 11.09 -18.12
C CYS A 800 -34.22 11.00 -19.50
N LEU A 801 -34.40 9.89 -20.18
CA LEU A 801 -33.85 9.67 -21.51
C LEU A 801 -34.48 10.60 -22.56
N THR A 802 -35.82 10.77 -22.51
CA THR A 802 -36.54 11.70 -23.37
C THR A 802 -36.19 13.16 -23.05
N TYR A 803 -36.03 13.51 -21.75
CA TYR A 803 -35.58 14.82 -21.34
C TYR A 803 -34.16 15.13 -21.83
N ASN A 804 -33.21 14.20 -21.65
CA ASN A 804 -31.86 14.37 -22.15
C ASN A 804 -31.76 14.42 -23.68
N CYS A 805 -32.64 13.67 -24.37
CA CYS A 805 -32.78 13.75 -25.83
C CYS A 805 -33.34 15.10 -26.27
N TYR A 806 -34.31 15.64 -25.50
CA TYR A 806 -34.90 16.96 -25.74
C TYR A 806 -33.86 18.09 -25.52
N MET A 807 -33.02 18.01 -24.47
CA MET A 807 -32.00 18.99 -24.11
C MET A 807 -30.67 18.84 -24.87
N GLN A 808 -30.60 17.89 -25.82
CA GLN A 808 -29.43 17.65 -26.69
C GLN A 808 -28.15 17.20 -25.95
N TYR A 809 -28.28 16.62 -24.77
CA TYR A 809 -27.13 16.07 -24.00
C TYR A 809 -26.67 14.66 -24.45
N LEU A 810 -27.41 14.00 -25.34
CA LEU A 810 -27.10 12.65 -25.81
C LEU A 810 -26.36 12.65 -27.18
N PRO A 811 -25.57 11.59 -27.47
CA PRO A 811 -24.78 11.47 -28.71
C PRO A 811 -25.62 11.46 -29.99
N ALA A 812 -24.97 11.75 -31.10
CA ALA A 812 -25.56 11.94 -32.44
C ALA A 812 -26.61 10.93 -32.91
N PRO A 813 -26.63 9.63 -32.59
CA PRO A 813 -27.68 8.69 -32.98
C PRO A 813 -29.06 9.03 -32.39
N CYS A 814 -29.13 9.45 -31.13
CA CYS A 814 -30.39 9.83 -30.47
C CYS A 814 -30.98 11.12 -31.02
N LEU A 815 -30.15 12.06 -31.43
CA LEU A 815 -30.55 13.31 -32.09
C LEU A 815 -31.15 13.07 -33.46
N ARG A 816 -30.70 12.06 -34.20
CA ARG A 816 -31.29 11.64 -35.48
C ARG A 816 -32.70 11.06 -35.29
N LEU A 817 -32.94 10.32 -34.22
CA LEU A 817 -34.27 9.78 -33.88
C LEU A 817 -35.23 10.93 -33.53
N ARG A 818 -34.79 11.95 -32.81
CA ARG A 818 -35.55 13.16 -32.51
C ARG A 818 -35.97 13.91 -33.79
N SER A 819 -35.05 14.09 -34.75
CA SER A 819 -35.34 14.78 -36.01
C SER A 819 -36.32 14.02 -36.89
N ALA A 820 -36.35 12.68 -36.79
CA ALA A 820 -37.30 11.83 -37.48
C ALA A 820 -38.69 11.84 -36.83
N LEU A 821 -38.80 12.00 -35.50
CA LEU A 821 -40.08 11.97 -34.77
C LEU A 821 -40.75 13.34 -34.62
N LEU A 822 -39.99 14.44 -34.50
CA LEU A 822 -40.48 15.76 -34.14
C LEU A 822 -40.27 16.83 -35.20
N GLY A 823 -39.68 16.48 -36.37
CA GLY A 823 -39.31 17.42 -37.41
C GLY A 823 -38.11 18.29 -37.04
N SER A 824 -37.36 18.74 -38.05
CA SER A 824 -36.22 19.65 -37.86
C SER A 824 -36.69 21.00 -37.34
N PRO A 825 -36.17 21.53 -36.22
CA PRO A 825 -36.49 22.87 -35.80
C PRO A 825 -35.96 23.87 -36.86
N LYS A 826 -36.86 24.76 -37.32
CA LYS A 826 -36.46 25.89 -38.16
C LYS A 826 -35.40 26.70 -37.39
N LYS A 827 -34.27 26.97 -37.99
CA LYS A 827 -33.25 27.90 -37.46
C LYS A 827 -33.93 29.25 -37.17
N PRO A 828 -33.81 29.80 -35.96
CA PRO A 828 -34.22 31.17 -35.72
C PRO A 828 -33.28 32.08 -36.47
N GLN A 829 -33.81 33.07 -37.20
CA GLN A 829 -33.07 34.16 -37.82
C GLN A 829 -32.45 35.02 -36.71
N PRO A 830 -31.31 35.65 -36.93
CA PRO A 830 -30.61 36.42 -35.92
C PRO A 830 -31.17 37.87 -35.87
N GLU A 831 -32.14 38.13 -35.02
CA GLU A 831 -32.72 39.45 -34.83
C GLU A 831 -32.84 39.90 -33.35
N TYR A 832 -32.02 39.27 -32.43
CA TYR A 832 -32.05 39.58 -31.00
C TYR A 832 -30.70 39.95 -30.41
N ILE A 833 -29.74 40.44 -31.20
CA ILE A 833 -28.42 40.78 -30.68
C ILE A 833 -28.25 42.29 -30.35
N ALA A 834 -29.25 43.14 -30.65
CA ALA A 834 -29.09 44.60 -30.47
C ALA A 834 -29.58 45.16 -29.09
N CYS A 835 -30.31 44.39 -28.26
CA CYS A 835 -30.81 44.87 -26.97
C CYS A 835 -30.09 44.32 -25.73
N GLU A 836 -29.29 43.26 -25.82
CA GLU A 836 -28.56 42.74 -24.65
C GLU A 836 -27.14 43.30 -24.47
N ALA A 837 -26.57 43.94 -25.52
CA ALA A 837 -25.23 44.52 -25.42
C ALA A 837 -25.14 45.70 -24.41
N GLY A 838 -26.24 46.47 -24.24
CA GLY A 838 -26.27 47.59 -23.28
C GLY A 838 -26.41 47.21 -21.81
N LEU A 839 -26.92 45.98 -21.52
CA LEU A 839 -27.08 45.51 -20.14
C LEU A 839 -25.86 44.68 -19.67
N MET A 840 -25.11 44.13 -20.60
CA MET A 840 -23.86 43.40 -20.28
C MET A 840 -22.69 44.36 -20.00
N GLU A 841 -22.65 45.51 -20.64
CA GLU A 841 -21.59 46.52 -20.38
C GLU A 841 -21.68 47.08 -18.94
N HIS A 842 -22.91 47.32 -18.42
CA HIS A 842 -23.10 47.76 -17.02
C HIS A 842 -22.93 46.66 -16.00
N ALA A 843 -23.05 45.39 -16.37
CA ALA A 843 -22.76 44.24 -15.49
C ALA A 843 -21.25 43.94 -15.46
N ALA A 844 -20.55 44.13 -16.57
CA ALA A 844 -19.10 43.93 -16.68
C ALA A 844 -18.33 45.02 -15.89
N GLU A 845 -18.73 46.28 -15.96
CA GLU A 845 -18.12 47.36 -15.13
C GLU A 845 -18.32 47.11 -13.62
N LYS A 846 -19.48 46.58 -13.16
CA LYS A 846 -19.67 46.18 -11.74
C LYS A 846 -18.89 44.93 -11.33
N LEU A 847 -18.65 44.02 -12.24
CA LEU A 847 -17.84 42.83 -11.98
C LEU A 847 -16.35 43.15 -11.97
N GLU A 848 -15.87 44.08 -12.82
CA GLU A 848 -14.47 44.52 -12.77
C GLU A 848 -14.19 45.37 -11.50
N GLN A 849 -15.10 46.21 -11.05
CA GLN A 849 -14.93 46.96 -9.81
C GLN A 849 -14.95 46.07 -8.56
N ASN A 850 -15.76 45.00 -8.54
CA ASN A 850 -15.75 44.04 -7.44
C ASN A 850 -14.56 43.08 -7.53
N GLY A 851 -14.08 42.74 -8.74
CA GLY A 851 -12.88 41.94 -8.95
C GLY A 851 -11.61 42.68 -8.51
N ALA A 852 -11.50 43.97 -8.84
CA ALA A 852 -10.38 44.81 -8.41
C ALA A 852 -10.33 44.98 -6.89
N GLN A 853 -11.48 45.19 -6.22
CA GLN A 853 -11.52 45.26 -4.75
C GLN A 853 -11.23 43.93 -4.07
N GLN A 854 -11.68 42.80 -4.62
CA GLN A 854 -11.30 41.49 -4.09
C GLN A 854 -9.83 41.15 -4.35
N GLN A 855 -9.26 41.51 -5.48
CA GLN A 855 -7.81 41.34 -5.72
C GLN A 855 -6.98 42.26 -4.81
N GLN A 856 -7.41 43.49 -4.57
CA GLN A 856 -6.74 44.40 -3.65
C GLN A 856 -6.88 43.91 -2.17
N GLN A 857 -8.00 43.36 -1.76
CA GLN A 857 -8.16 42.74 -0.45
C GLN A 857 -7.39 41.41 -0.32
N GLN A 858 -7.30 40.61 -1.38
CA GLN A 858 -6.45 39.42 -1.39
C GLN A 858 -4.97 39.76 -1.38
N GLN A 859 -4.56 40.79 -2.12
CA GLN A 859 -3.16 41.27 -2.08
C GLN A 859 -2.80 41.86 -0.72
N LEU A 860 -3.70 42.62 -0.07
CA LEU A 860 -3.50 43.10 1.28
C LEU A 860 -3.52 42.04 2.37
N ARG A 861 -4.29 40.94 2.18
CA ARG A 861 -4.20 39.74 3.05
C ARG A 861 -2.92 38.96 2.79
N ALA A 862 -2.52 38.78 1.53
CA ALA A 862 -1.26 38.12 1.17
C ALA A 862 -0.02 38.85 1.71
N LEU A 863 -0.06 40.18 1.74
CA LEU A 863 1.02 41.04 2.32
C LEU A 863 1.05 41.02 3.86
N ARG A 864 -0.04 40.58 4.52
CA ARG A 864 -0.10 40.52 6.00
C ARG A 864 0.41 39.17 6.53
N ASP A 865 0.36 38.11 5.68
CA ASP A 865 0.73 36.75 6.07
C ASP A 865 2.09 36.28 5.51
N THR A 866 2.76 37.10 4.68
CA THR A 866 4.05 36.75 4.09
C THR A 866 5.15 37.64 4.68
N GLY A 867 5.80 37.12 5.71
CA GLY A 867 7.14 37.55 6.06
C GLY A 867 8.14 37.03 5.01
N TYR A 868 8.24 37.66 3.86
CA TYR A 868 9.20 37.31 2.85
C TYR A 868 10.49 38.10 3.01
N GLU A 869 11.56 37.38 3.24
CA GLU A 869 12.90 37.83 2.82
C GLU A 869 12.94 37.64 1.29
N THR A 870 12.86 38.71 0.54
CA THR A 870 13.21 38.74 -0.88
C THR A 870 14.69 39.10 -0.98
N GLU A 871 15.50 38.15 -1.46
CA GLU A 871 16.83 38.49 -1.97
C GLU A 871 16.69 39.50 -3.14
N PRO A 872 17.50 40.56 -3.20
CA PRO A 872 17.46 41.52 -4.31
C PRO A 872 18.04 40.85 -5.56
N GLU A 873 17.19 40.67 -6.59
CA GLU A 873 17.69 40.40 -7.94
C GLU A 873 18.39 41.66 -8.45
N CYS A 874 19.68 41.50 -8.84
CA CYS A 874 20.40 42.52 -9.61
C CYS A 874 19.73 42.68 -10.99
N GLY A 875 18.88 43.64 -11.15
CA GLY A 875 18.29 44.02 -12.40
C GLY A 875 19.31 44.66 -13.35
N ASN A 876 19.49 44.03 -14.51
CA ASN A 876 20.18 44.59 -15.67
C ASN A 876 19.30 45.73 -16.25
N GLY A 877 19.60 46.94 -15.87
CA GLY A 877 19.02 48.13 -16.50
C GLY A 877 19.81 48.50 -17.75
N ASN A 878 19.23 48.25 -18.90
CA ASN A 878 19.69 48.86 -20.16
C ASN A 878 19.27 50.33 -20.19
N GLY A 879 20.15 51.23 -19.80
CA GLY A 879 20.01 52.69 -20.03
C GLY A 879 21.00 53.09 -21.14
N LYS A 880 20.48 53.47 -22.30
CA LYS A 880 21.25 54.15 -23.33
C LYS A 880 21.66 55.53 -22.81
N ILE A 881 22.94 55.87 -22.87
CA ILE A 881 23.46 57.23 -22.78
C ILE A 881 24.45 57.47 -23.94
N PRO A 882 24.42 58.64 -24.60
CA PRO A 882 25.15 58.86 -25.83
C PRO A 882 26.63 59.26 -25.58
N SER A 883 27.39 58.97 -26.65
CA SER A 883 28.82 59.22 -26.83
C SER A 883 29.21 60.72 -26.72
N HIS A 884 30.25 61.02 -25.91
CA HIS A 884 31.20 62.07 -26.20
C HIS A 884 32.60 61.60 -25.83
N SER A 885 33.47 61.71 -26.80
CA SER A 885 34.93 61.55 -26.77
C SER A 885 35.60 62.61 -25.94
N PHE A 886 36.71 62.34 -25.26
CA PHE A 886 37.93 63.08 -25.29
C PHE A 886 39.05 62.31 -24.54
N ASP A 887 40.25 62.57 -25.03
CA ASP A 887 41.52 61.94 -25.00
C ASP A 887 42.32 62.02 -23.65
N GLU A 888 43.26 61.07 -23.59
CA GLU A 888 44.64 61.11 -23.03
C GLU A 888 44.94 61.65 -21.62
N ALA A 889 45.57 60.83 -20.77
CA ALA A 889 46.98 60.78 -20.42
C ALA A 889 47.27 60.00 -19.15
N ASP A 890 48.26 59.14 -19.32
CA ASP A 890 49.33 58.71 -18.43
C ASP A 890 49.31 59.04 -16.93
N ASP A 891 49.44 57.97 -16.10
CA ASP A 891 50.61 57.74 -15.23
C ASP A 891 50.28 56.64 -14.20
N SER A 892 51.09 55.62 -14.12
CA SER A 892 51.18 54.61 -13.02
C SER A 892 52.09 55.22 -11.91
N PRO A 893 52.28 54.59 -10.72
CA PRO A 893 51.65 53.42 -10.06
C PRO A 893 51.47 53.67 -8.54
N SER A 894 50.57 52.90 -7.90
CA SER A 894 50.89 52.37 -6.57
C SER A 894 49.83 51.37 -6.02
N LYS A 895 50.36 50.35 -5.48
CA LYS A 895 49.78 49.24 -4.69
C LYS A 895 48.66 49.73 -3.73
N GLN A 896 47.50 49.00 -3.73
CA GLN A 896 46.87 48.60 -2.46
C GLN A 896 45.84 47.46 -2.72
N ARG A 897 45.69 46.61 -1.68
CA ARG A 897 45.11 45.30 -1.56
C ARG A 897 43.59 45.23 -1.86
N PRO A 898 43.08 44.03 -2.13
CA PRO A 898 41.63 43.86 -2.29
C PRO A 898 40.91 43.88 -0.93
N PHE A 899 39.82 44.58 -0.86
CA PHE A 899 38.87 44.52 0.25
C PHE A 899 37.89 43.37 -0.05
N ASP A 900 37.96 42.37 0.81
CA ASP A 900 36.85 41.42 1.01
C ASP A 900 35.68 42.15 1.67
N VAL A 901 34.54 42.16 1.03
CA VAL A 901 33.30 42.64 1.64
C VAL A 901 32.52 41.42 2.05
N ASP A 902 32.68 41.02 3.31
CA ASP A 902 31.74 40.13 4.00
C ASP A 902 30.41 40.86 4.20
N CYS A 903 29.36 40.36 3.59
CA CYS A 903 27.99 40.77 3.91
C CYS A 903 27.50 39.90 5.08
N GLU A 904 27.75 40.35 6.30
CA GLU A 904 27.00 39.93 7.47
C GLU A 904 25.61 40.57 7.47
N SER A 905 24.59 39.73 7.44
CA SER A 905 23.19 40.12 7.64
C SER A 905 22.94 40.40 9.12
N GLN A 906 22.67 41.65 9.46
CA GLN A 906 22.13 42.00 10.78
C GLN A 906 20.59 41.84 10.79
N PRO A 907 19.98 41.36 11.87
CA PRO A 907 18.53 41.22 12.00
C PRO A 907 17.88 42.58 12.27
N ILE A 908 16.82 42.91 11.56
CA ILE A 908 15.99 44.07 11.76
C ILE A 908 15.17 43.88 13.04
N GLN A 909 15.36 44.73 14.02
CA GLN A 909 14.53 44.84 15.22
C GLN A 909 13.23 45.60 14.86
N TYR A 910 12.11 44.99 15.18
CA TYR A 910 10.81 45.68 15.16
C TYR A 910 10.71 46.61 16.35
N ALA A 911 10.43 47.90 16.09
CA ALA A 911 9.98 48.84 17.10
C ALA A 911 8.48 48.66 17.28
N ASP A 912 8.05 48.41 18.50
CA ASP A 912 6.66 48.50 18.92
C ASP A 912 6.19 49.95 18.77
N ALA A 913 5.09 50.13 18.08
CA ALA A 913 4.33 51.38 18.10
C ALA A 913 2.95 51.11 18.67
N ASP A 914 2.61 51.85 19.70
CA ASP A 914 1.34 51.87 20.46
C ASP A 914 0.06 51.84 19.62
#